data_321d008cc3eeaf092b87424c458ac9f0
#
_entry.id   321d008cc3eeaf092b87424c458ac9f0
#
_cell.length_a   1.000
_cell.length_b   1.000
_cell.length_c   1.000
_cell.angle_alpha   90.00
_cell.angle_beta   90.00
_cell.angle_gamma   90.00
#
_symmetry.space_group_name_H-M   'P 1'
#
loop_
_entity.id
_entity.type
_entity.pdbx_description
1 polymer ?
#
loop_
_entity_poly.entity_id
_entity_poly.type
_entity_poly.pdbx_seq_one_letter_code
_entity_poly.pdbx_strand_id
1 'polypeptide(L)'
;MQTIKREVTALLAVAAAAYGMAAAGAATAGAKASDARPQYIGYRSFRQQFERTKDFADMGIPLRIFFAANTINAYGMPYCDYPLIWKGIKQYDWAALDAQVEDFLKASPNAEFICMIDLNTPYWAIRRFSIDSFTEISHAASNPGWIKATKEWMLDFIAYAEKKWGAHIRAYVLSGGCTSEWYEWDKGRTGNVKNAAWARWCKERNLHYGPTVPNLATLRTAAFENLVYDPAKERQKIDYWRFHNSVIADAILSFASAARKAIPARKNIGVFYGYYYTSAKGQVSFGHLDYERVYASPDIDFFIAPANYSGRRMGGGTGSQLVHSTARHYGKRLMHEIDVGPHTQKFWQPGTWKTFEEDVAGNTREAAFATANGCSYYWFDMWGGKNGFYDDPALRARIAKLAEITRRYGNAFPHPADEVLLVADPESLYHVNEKDPKERAFGEYFRNALSKTGFPFDVCTLSDLKTRDISKTRVVVYPAAINVTPEKKELIEKKILGGGRTVVWCYAPGISDGQSLDVRRVKDYAGVPYATPGVSTTKMDGGWTSVYARDYKLYTPAKLREIIAASGAHVWASKPCVVFANERFVAVHTKDGGEIKVSLPRRYARITDLLADKVVAENADSFTCTFSSPDTRLFDLSEND
;
A
#
# COMPACT_ATOMS: atom_id res chain seq x y z
N MET A 1 35.44 16.26 -37.15
CA MET A 1 34.06 15.70 -36.96
C MET A 1 34.02 14.23 -36.51
N GLN A 2 35.02 13.42 -36.77
CA GLN A 2 35.06 12.02 -36.29
C GLN A 2 35.53 11.86 -34.83
N THR A 3 36.33 12.76 -34.31
CA THR A 3 36.84 12.71 -32.92
C THR A 3 35.76 13.06 -31.88
N ILE A 4 34.91 14.02 -32.18
CA ILE A 4 33.81 14.44 -31.29
C ILE A 4 32.71 13.35 -31.17
N LYS A 5 32.47 12.56 -32.22
CA LYS A 5 31.51 11.43 -32.14
C LYS A 5 32.00 10.28 -31.25
N ARG A 6 33.30 10.06 -31.13
CA ARG A 6 33.85 9.01 -30.24
C ARG A 6 33.77 9.37 -28.77
N GLU A 7 33.96 10.63 -28.41
CA GLU A 7 33.87 11.07 -27.00
C GLU A 7 32.42 11.08 -26.49
N VAL A 8 31.43 11.44 -27.31
CA VAL A 8 30.02 11.40 -26.93
C VAL A 8 29.51 9.96 -26.76
N THR A 9 30.00 9.03 -27.59
CA THR A 9 29.63 7.61 -27.45
C THR A 9 30.27 6.97 -26.22
N ALA A 10 31.47 7.37 -25.82
CA ALA A 10 32.12 6.91 -24.60
C ALA A 10 31.47 7.46 -23.35
N LEU A 11 31.01 8.71 -23.34
CA LEU A 11 30.27 9.31 -22.21
C LEU A 11 28.88 8.68 -22.00
N LEU A 12 28.20 8.31 -23.07
CA LEU A 12 26.89 7.61 -22.99
C LEU A 12 27.03 6.15 -22.53
N ALA A 13 28.11 5.47 -22.89
CA ALA A 13 28.42 4.12 -22.43
C ALA A 13 28.81 4.08 -20.94
N VAL A 14 29.51 5.09 -20.44
CA VAL A 14 29.89 5.22 -19.01
C VAL A 14 28.65 5.58 -18.17
N ALA A 15 27.73 6.40 -18.68
CA ALA A 15 26.49 6.71 -17.99
C ALA A 15 25.56 5.49 -17.89
N ALA A 16 25.45 4.67 -18.95
CA ALA A 16 24.66 3.44 -18.93
C ALA A 16 25.26 2.35 -18.03
N ALA A 17 26.58 2.24 -17.96
CA ALA A 17 27.26 1.30 -17.06
C ALA A 17 27.19 1.74 -15.60
N ALA A 18 27.24 3.04 -15.30
CA ALA A 18 27.07 3.58 -13.94
C ALA A 18 25.62 3.39 -13.43
N TYR A 19 24.61 3.47 -14.31
CA TYR A 19 23.21 3.21 -13.94
C TYR A 19 22.93 1.71 -13.73
N GLY A 20 23.56 0.82 -14.48
CA GLY A 20 23.46 -0.62 -14.32
C GLY A 20 24.18 -1.15 -13.07
N MET A 21 25.29 -0.56 -12.66
CA MET A 21 26.07 -0.97 -11.49
C MET A 21 25.51 -0.39 -10.17
N ALA A 22 24.82 0.75 -10.19
CA ALA A 22 24.14 1.28 -9.00
C ALA A 22 22.89 0.46 -8.62
N ALA A 23 22.22 -0.16 -9.59
CA ALA A 23 21.09 -1.05 -9.34
C ALA A 23 21.49 -2.45 -8.83
N ALA A 24 22.71 -2.91 -9.18
CA ALA A 24 23.22 -4.22 -8.76
C ALA A 24 23.92 -4.21 -7.38
N GLY A 25 24.32 -3.04 -6.89
CA GLY A 25 25.04 -2.89 -5.60
C GLY A 25 24.15 -2.72 -4.38
N ALA A 26 22.84 -2.49 -4.55
CA ALA A 26 21.91 -2.25 -3.43
C ALA A 26 21.25 -3.52 -2.84
N ALA A 27 21.48 -4.69 -3.45
CA ALA A 27 20.70 -5.91 -3.14
C ALA A 27 21.36 -6.89 -2.16
N THR A 28 22.48 -6.57 -1.50
CA THR A 28 23.20 -7.52 -0.63
C THR A 28 23.54 -7.03 0.77
N ALA A 29 22.92 -5.96 1.25
CA ALA A 29 23.00 -5.59 2.66
C ALA A 29 21.75 -6.13 3.37
N GLY A 30 21.83 -7.32 3.95
CA GLY A 30 20.92 -7.72 5.01
C GLY A 30 20.97 -6.63 6.09
N ALA A 31 19.90 -5.85 6.22
CA ALA A 31 19.82 -4.76 7.19
C ALA A 31 20.12 -5.32 8.59
N LYS A 32 21.21 -4.88 9.21
CA LYS A 32 21.47 -5.16 10.61
C LYS A 32 20.32 -4.57 11.41
N ALA A 33 19.87 -5.26 12.46
CA ALA A 33 18.74 -4.86 13.32
C ALA A 33 18.86 -3.44 13.92
N SER A 34 20.01 -2.77 13.82
CA SER A 34 20.28 -1.41 14.29
C SER A 34 19.83 -0.29 13.33
N ASP A 35 19.48 -0.62 12.07
CA ASP A 35 19.07 0.36 11.05
C ASP A 35 17.54 0.40 10.81
N ALA A 36 16.75 -0.19 11.71
CA ALA A 36 15.30 -0.14 11.63
C ALA A 36 14.82 1.31 11.74
N ARG A 37 14.17 1.80 10.67
CA ARG A 37 13.57 3.14 10.65
C ARG A 37 12.56 3.29 11.78
N PRO A 38 12.40 4.48 12.39
CA PRO A 38 11.54 4.66 13.55
C PRO A 38 10.10 4.24 13.26
N GLN A 39 9.48 3.57 14.25
CA GLN A 39 8.06 3.27 14.22
C GLN A 39 7.27 4.48 14.71
N TYR A 40 6.31 4.92 13.92
CA TYR A 40 5.42 6.01 14.27
C TYR A 40 4.06 5.47 14.73
N ILE A 41 3.57 5.97 15.86
CA ILE A 41 2.20 5.76 16.33
C ILE A 41 1.62 7.13 16.61
N GLY A 42 0.55 7.52 15.89
CA GLY A 42 0.10 8.90 15.92
C GLY A 42 -1.41 9.09 15.85
N TYR A 43 -1.79 10.36 15.87
CA TYR A 43 -3.17 10.82 15.69
C TYR A 43 -3.23 11.89 14.60
N ARG A 44 -4.24 11.83 13.75
CA ARG A 44 -4.54 12.79 12.69
C ARG A 44 -5.99 13.21 12.75
N SER A 45 -6.28 14.47 12.41
CA SER A 45 -7.64 14.96 12.19
C SER A 45 -7.62 16.06 11.12
N PHE A 46 -8.68 16.18 10.33
CA PHE A 46 -8.90 17.34 9.46
C PHE A 46 -9.28 18.58 10.27
N ARG A 47 -9.91 18.37 11.43
CA ARG A 47 -10.26 19.45 12.35
C ARG A 47 -9.15 19.68 13.36
N GLN A 48 -9.23 20.77 14.08
CA GLN A 48 -8.25 21.11 15.11
C GLN A 48 -8.22 20.07 16.24
N GLN A 49 -9.37 19.64 16.77
CA GLN A 49 -9.53 18.58 17.77
C GLN A 49 -8.49 18.68 18.92
N PHE A 50 -8.41 19.85 19.57
CA PHE A 50 -7.37 20.13 20.58
C PHE A 50 -7.49 19.20 21.79
N GLU A 51 -8.72 18.95 22.27
CA GLU A 51 -8.95 18.02 23.39
C GLU A 51 -8.45 16.61 23.02
N ARG A 52 -8.79 16.12 21.81
CA ARG A 52 -8.30 14.80 21.37
C ARG A 52 -6.79 14.79 21.16
N THR A 53 -6.21 15.88 20.69
CA THR A 53 -4.75 16.03 20.60
C THR A 53 -4.10 15.88 21.97
N LYS A 54 -4.67 16.53 23.00
CA LYS A 54 -4.22 16.38 24.39
C LYS A 54 -4.43 14.95 24.92
N ASP A 55 -5.62 14.37 24.74
CA ASP A 55 -5.90 13.01 25.21
C ASP A 55 -4.91 11.97 24.62
N PHE A 56 -4.63 12.06 23.31
CA PHE A 56 -3.66 11.16 22.68
C PHE A 56 -2.24 11.35 23.26
N ALA A 57 -1.84 12.59 23.51
CA ALA A 57 -0.55 12.87 24.16
C ALA A 57 -0.48 12.32 25.60
N ASP A 58 -1.54 12.49 26.38
CA ASP A 58 -1.66 11.96 27.75
C ASP A 58 -1.62 10.43 27.78
N MET A 59 -2.10 9.76 26.72
CA MET A 59 -1.99 8.31 26.50
C MET A 59 -0.58 7.87 26.03
N GLY A 60 0.39 8.79 25.98
CA GLY A 60 1.73 8.50 25.48
C GLY A 60 1.83 8.46 23.94
N ILE A 61 0.90 9.05 23.23
CA ILE A 61 0.90 9.18 21.75
C ILE A 61 1.02 10.68 21.40
N PRO A 62 2.19 11.30 21.59
CA PRO A 62 2.36 12.74 21.35
C PRO A 62 2.48 13.10 19.87
N LEU A 63 2.57 12.10 18.97
CA LEU A 63 2.76 12.32 17.54
C LEU A 63 1.46 12.77 16.88
N ARG A 64 1.45 14.03 16.44
CA ARG A 64 0.36 14.64 15.70
C ARG A 64 0.70 14.71 14.21
N ILE A 65 -0.16 14.16 13.38
CA ILE A 65 -0.07 14.30 11.92
C ILE A 65 -0.99 15.44 11.54
N PHE A 66 -0.46 16.45 10.86
CA PHE A 66 -1.23 17.59 10.41
C PHE A 66 -0.99 17.91 8.94
N PHE A 67 -1.94 18.58 8.33
CA PHE A 67 -1.94 18.93 6.92
C PHE A 67 -1.75 20.44 6.76
N ALA A 68 -0.64 20.85 6.13
CA ALA A 68 -0.37 22.23 5.76
C ALA A 68 -1.04 22.53 4.42
N ALA A 69 -2.34 22.84 4.44
CA ALA A 69 -3.19 22.88 3.28
C ALA A 69 -2.99 24.11 2.39
N ASN A 70 -3.02 23.88 1.08
CA ASN A 70 -3.07 24.90 0.04
C ASN A 70 -4.38 24.85 -0.76
N THR A 71 -5.16 23.81 -0.59
CA THR A 71 -6.33 23.54 -1.41
C THR A 71 -7.55 23.21 -0.57
N ILE A 72 -8.71 23.51 -1.15
CA ILE A 72 -9.99 22.94 -0.73
C ILE A 72 -10.21 21.71 -1.62
N ASN A 73 -10.57 20.58 -1.04
CA ASN A 73 -10.76 19.35 -1.80
C ASN A 73 -11.96 19.43 -2.76
N ALA A 74 -12.06 18.49 -3.70
CA ALA A 74 -13.13 18.45 -4.70
C ALA A 74 -14.55 18.34 -4.11
N TYR A 75 -14.68 18.01 -2.82
CA TYR A 75 -15.95 17.98 -2.10
C TYR A 75 -16.28 19.32 -1.43
N GLY A 76 -15.49 20.38 -1.66
CA GLY A 76 -15.67 21.68 -1.05
C GLY A 76 -15.31 21.72 0.45
N MET A 77 -14.64 20.69 0.97
CA MET A 77 -14.27 20.61 2.38
C MET A 77 -12.79 20.92 2.57
N PRO A 78 -12.42 21.81 3.50
CA PRO A 78 -11.03 22.08 3.80
C PRO A 78 -10.38 20.89 4.51
N TYR A 79 -9.09 20.66 4.23
CA TYR A 79 -8.27 19.65 4.94
C TYR A 79 -7.74 20.15 6.29
N CYS A 80 -7.90 21.42 6.61
CA CYS A 80 -7.64 22.01 7.93
C CYS A 80 -8.47 23.28 8.10
N ASP A 81 -8.61 23.72 9.35
CA ASP A 81 -9.38 24.92 9.70
C ASP A 81 -8.54 26.21 9.65
N TYR A 82 -7.31 26.15 9.12
CA TYR A 82 -6.42 27.30 8.98
C TYR A 82 -6.42 27.86 7.56
N PRO A 83 -6.07 29.16 7.37
CA PRO A 83 -5.95 29.74 6.05
C PRO A 83 -4.94 28.97 5.17
N LEU A 84 -5.20 29.00 3.86
CA LEU A 84 -4.26 28.42 2.88
C LEU A 84 -2.94 29.20 2.90
N ILE A 85 -1.81 28.50 2.79
CA ILE A 85 -0.49 29.08 2.97
C ILE A 85 0.05 29.68 1.66
N TRP A 86 -0.04 28.99 0.55
CA TRP A 86 0.55 29.39 -0.73
C TRP A 86 -0.37 30.34 -1.51
N LYS A 87 -0.08 31.66 -1.47
CA LYS A 87 -0.91 32.74 -2.03
C LYS A 87 -0.51 33.18 -3.44
N GLY A 88 0.72 32.92 -3.87
CA GLY A 88 1.30 33.36 -5.14
C GLY A 88 2.74 32.90 -5.30
N ILE A 89 3.35 33.13 -6.45
CA ILE A 89 4.78 32.83 -6.66
C ILE A 89 5.61 33.59 -5.62
N LYS A 90 6.33 32.84 -4.77
CA LYS A 90 7.11 33.39 -3.64
C LYS A 90 6.28 34.24 -2.65
N GLN A 91 4.97 33.97 -2.55
CA GLN A 91 4.06 34.68 -1.64
C GLN A 91 3.39 33.65 -0.73
N TYR A 92 3.70 33.71 0.56
CA TYR A 92 3.29 32.70 1.55
C TYR A 92 2.71 33.36 2.80
N ASP A 93 1.65 32.79 3.31
CA ASP A 93 1.04 33.14 4.59
C ASP A 93 1.60 32.22 5.70
N TRP A 94 2.82 32.51 6.14
CA TRP A 94 3.46 31.71 7.18
C TRP A 94 2.75 31.80 8.53
N ALA A 95 2.02 32.92 8.79
CA ALA A 95 1.24 33.06 10.02
C ALA A 95 0.16 31.94 10.15
N ALA A 96 -0.37 31.45 9.02
CA ALA A 96 -1.32 30.34 9.04
C ALA A 96 -0.67 29.02 9.52
N LEU A 97 0.56 28.74 9.09
CA LEU A 97 1.32 27.59 9.58
C LEU A 97 1.68 27.75 11.06
N ASP A 98 2.14 28.95 11.44
CA ASP A 98 2.52 29.24 12.82
C ASP A 98 1.36 29.05 13.78
N ALA A 99 0.18 29.63 13.45
CA ALA A 99 -1.02 29.47 14.25
C ALA A 99 -1.41 28.01 14.44
N GLN A 100 -1.33 27.21 13.36
CA GLN A 100 -1.64 25.78 13.41
C GLN A 100 -0.70 25.03 14.37
N VAL A 101 0.61 25.24 14.26
CA VAL A 101 1.61 24.55 15.10
C VAL A 101 1.52 25.04 16.55
N GLU A 102 1.40 26.35 16.77
CA GLU A 102 1.29 26.94 18.10
C GLU A 102 0.05 26.44 18.86
N ASP A 103 -1.09 26.32 18.18
CA ASP A 103 -2.31 25.81 18.80
C ASP A 103 -2.20 24.34 19.18
N PHE A 104 -1.54 23.51 18.38
CA PHE A 104 -1.25 22.12 18.76
C PHE A 104 -0.26 22.05 19.95
N LEU A 105 0.74 22.90 20.00
CA LEU A 105 1.68 22.97 21.13
C LEU A 105 1.02 23.51 22.40
N LYS A 106 0.03 24.40 22.33
CA LYS A 106 -0.80 24.81 23.48
C LYS A 106 -1.59 23.62 24.04
N ALA A 107 -2.16 22.78 23.15
CA ALA A 107 -2.88 21.58 23.56
C ALA A 107 -1.95 20.48 24.12
N SER A 108 -0.76 20.34 23.56
CA SER A 108 0.25 19.38 23.97
C SER A 108 1.66 19.95 23.77
N PRO A 109 2.31 20.50 24.83
CA PRO A 109 3.62 21.14 24.73
C PRO A 109 4.74 20.24 24.22
N ASN A 110 4.60 18.94 24.41
CA ASN A 110 5.55 17.92 23.96
C ASN A 110 5.15 17.27 22.61
N ALA A 111 4.21 17.86 21.87
CA ALA A 111 3.78 17.31 20.60
C ALA A 111 4.94 17.19 19.61
N GLU A 112 5.01 16.05 18.95
CA GLU A 112 5.85 15.80 17.80
C GLU A 112 5.00 15.78 16.53
N PHE A 113 5.58 16.17 15.40
CA PHE A 113 4.81 16.33 14.18
C PHE A 113 5.29 15.49 13.01
N ILE A 114 4.34 14.90 12.29
CA ILE A 114 4.50 14.58 10.86
C ILE A 114 3.75 15.65 10.10
N CYS A 115 4.46 16.43 9.30
CA CYS A 115 3.89 17.51 8.51
C CYS A 115 3.60 17.05 7.09
N MET A 116 2.32 17.03 6.70
CA MET A 116 1.89 16.75 5.33
C MET A 116 1.90 18.06 4.54
N ILE A 117 2.76 18.16 3.54
CA ILE A 117 2.87 19.32 2.65
C ILE A 117 1.92 19.15 1.49
N ASP A 118 0.95 20.06 1.34
CA ASP A 118 0.05 20.06 0.19
C ASP A 118 0.76 20.57 -1.07
N LEU A 119 1.01 19.68 -2.00
CA LEU A 119 1.62 19.95 -3.31
C LEU A 119 0.58 20.13 -4.42
N ASN A 120 -0.70 20.13 -4.08
CA ASN A 120 -1.75 20.40 -5.05
C ASN A 120 -1.75 21.86 -5.53
N THR A 121 -2.33 22.06 -6.70
CA THR A 121 -2.44 23.35 -7.35
C THR A 121 -3.41 24.25 -6.58
N PRO A 122 -2.97 25.34 -5.94
CA PRO A 122 -3.88 26.27 -5.30
C PRO A 122 -4.70 27.04 -6.34
N TYR A 123 -5.85 27.59 -5.93
CA TYR A 123 -6.82 28.21 -6.83
C TYR A 123 -6.21 29.28 -7.76
N TRP A 124 -5.30 30.11 -7.25
CA TRP A 124 -4.61 31.14 -8.06
C TRP A 124 -3.72 30.52 -9.15
N ALA A 125 -3.12 29.34 -8.88
CA ALA A 125 -2.24 28.64 -9.80
C ALA A 125 -3.02 27.81 -10.83
N ILE A 126 -4.23 27.35 -10.52
CA ILE A 126 -5.14 26.71 -11.50
C ILE A 126 -5.36 27.64 -12.69
N ARG A 127 -5.61 28.94 -12.44
CA ARG A 127 -5.76 29.93 -13.51
C ARG A 127 -4.47 30.10 -14.33
N ARG A 128 -3.31 29.99 -13.71
CA ARG A 128 -2.01 30.17 -14.36
C ARG A 128 -1.61 28.98 -15.25
N PHE A 129 -1.81 27.76 -14.73
CA PHE A 129 -1.38 26.54 -15.40
C PHE A 129 -2.51 25.86 -16.19
N SER A 130 -3.75 26.27 -16.01
CA SER A 130 -4.96 25.61 -16.52
C SER A 130 -5.04 24.14 -16.10
N ILE A 131 -4.60 23.82 -14.87
CA ILE A 131 -4.49 22.48 -14.32
C ILE A 131 -4.97 22.47 -12.88
N ASP A 132 -5.88 21.57 -12.56
CA ASP A 132 -6.23 21.18 -11.20
C ASP A 132 -5.59 19.84 -10.87
N SER A 133 -4.47 19.84 -10.17
CA SER A 133 -3.76 18.62 -9.80
C SER A 133 -4.56 17.71 -8.87
N PHE A 134 -5.54 18.24 -8.16
CA PHE A 134 -6.40 17.43 -7.30
C PHE A 134 -7.23 16.41 -8.10
N THR A 135 -7.71 16.80 -9.27
CA THR A 135 -8.51 15.93 -10.13
C THR A 135 -7.70 15.25 -11.23
N GLU A 136 -6.64 15.90 -11.72
CA GLU A 136 -5.87 15.49 -12.91
C GLU A 136 -4.35 15.51 -12.66
N ILE A 137 -3.90 14.72 -11.65
CA ILE A 137 -2.49 14.73 -11.22
C ILE A 137 -1.53 14.29 -12.34
N SER A 138 -1.91 13.38 -13.22
CA SER A 138 -1.06 12.98 -14.35
C SER A 138 -0.86 14.10 -15.37
N HIS A 139 -1.86 14.98 -15.55
CA HIS A 139 -1.74 16.17 -16.38
C HIS A 139 -0.82 17.21 -15.71
N ALA A 140 -0.99 17.44 -14.40
CA ALA A 140 -0.12 18.31 -13.63
C ALA A 140 1.34 17.84 -13.65
N ALA A 141 1.58 16.56 -13.39
CA ALA A 141 2.90 15.92 -13.43
C ALA A 141 3.56 15.99 -14.82
N SER A 142 2.77 16.08 -15.88
CA SER A 142 3.26 16.28 -17.24
C SER A 142 3.70 17.72 -17.55
N ASN A 143 3.40 18.70 -16.67
CA ASN A 143 3.68 20.13 -16.89
C ASN A 143 4.98 20.58 -16.19
N PRO A 144 6.06 20.87 -16.95
CA PRO A 144 7.31 21.32 -16.34
C PRO A 144 7.19 22.63 -15.52
N GLY A 145 6.28 23.53 -15.93
CA GLY A 145 6.04 24.78 -15.21
C GLY A 145 5.38 24.54 -13.85
N TRP A 146 4.40 23.64 -13.79
CA TRP A 146 3.79 23.22 -12.53
C TRP A 146 4.79 22.53 -11.61
N ILE A 147 5.56 21.55 -12.13
CA ILE A 147 6.61 20.87 -11.37
C ILE A 147 7.60 21.87 -10.76
N LYS A 148 8.06 22.85 -11.56
CA LYS A 148 9.00 23.87 -11.08
C LYS A 148 8.39 24.70 -9.95
N ALA A 149 7.21 25.27 -10.14
CA ALA A 149 6.57 26.14 -9.17
C ALA A 149 6.23 25.39 -7.86
N THR A 150 5.71 24.17 -7.96
CA THR A 150 5.38 23.32 -6.81
C THR A 150 6.64 22.92 -6.04
N LYS A 151 7.74 22.64 -6.75
CA LYS A 151 9.03 22.32 -6.11
C LYS A 151 9.59 23.54 -5.35
N GLU A 152 9.51 24.74 -5.93
CA GLU A 152 9.92 25.97 -5.28
C GLU A 152 9.09 26.23 -4.01
N TRP A 153 7.77 26.07 -4.09
CA TRP A 153 6.88 26.14 -2.94
C TRP A 153 7.29 25.14 -1.84
N MET A 154 7.46 23.88 -2.18
CA MET A 154 7.84 22.83 -1.24
C MET A 154 9.16 23.16 -0.52
N LEU A 155 10.16 23.62 -1.26
CA LEU A 155 11.48 23.94 -0.69
C LEU A 155 11.43 25.16 0.22
N ASP A 156 10.69 26.21 -0.15
CA ASP A 156 10.50 27.40 0.71
C ASP A 156 9.72 27.04 1.97
N PHE A 157 8.70 26.15 1.86
CA PHE A 157 7.98 25.62 3.00
C PHE A 157 8.89 24.86 3.96
N ILE A 158 9.68 23.91 3.45
CA ILE A 158 10.62 23.13 4.26
C ILE A 158 11.63 24.05 4.96
N ALA A 159 12.18 25.02 4.24
CA ALA A 159 13.16 25.96 4.81
C ALA A 159 12.57 26.77 5.96
N TYR A 160 11.33 27.25 5.81
CA TYR A 160 10.64 27.99 6.88
C TYR A 160 10.29 27.07 8.06
N ALA A 161 9.69 25.92 7.79
CA ALA A 161 9.28 24.96 8.82
C ALA A 161 10.48 24.43 9.62
N GLU A 162 11.60 24.12 8.97
CA GLU A 162 12.83 23.69 9.65
C GLU A 162 13.43 24.76 10.54
N LYS A 163 13.44 26.02 10.07
CA LYS A 163 13.97 27.15 10.83
C LYS A 163 13.16 27.42 12.10
N LYS A 164 11.84 27.36 12.04
CA LYS A 164 10.98 27.76 13.17
C LYS A 164 10.53 26.56 14.01
N TRP A 165 10.13 25.46 13.37
CA TRP A 165 9.45 24.32 14.00
C TRP A 165 10.23 23.00 13.92
N GLY A 166 11.43 23.03 13.35
CA GLY A 166 12.22 21.84 13.06
C GLY A 166 12.50 20.93 14.26
N ALA A 167 12.55 21.48 15.49
CA ALA A 167 12.72 20.69 16.72
C ALA A 167 11.55 19.72 16.98
N HIS A 168 10.34 20.09 16.57
CA HIS A 168 9.12 19.30 16.77
C HIS A 168 8.78 18.39 15.58
N ILE A 169 9.29 18.68 14.37
CA ILE A 169 8.98 17.90 13.17
C ILE A 169 9.86 16.65 13.10
N ARG A 170 9.25 15.48 12.98
CA ARG A 170 9.92 14.16 12.83
C ARG A 170 9.99 13.68 11.39
N ALA A 171 8.98 14.03 10.59
CA ALA A 171 8.90 13.62 9.19
C ALA A 171 8.06 14.60 8.37
N TYR A 172 8.27 14.56 7.06
CA TYR A 172 7.43 15.21 6.07
C TYR A 172 6.72 14.18 5.20
N VAL A 173 5.48 14.47 4.82
CA VAL A 173 4.73 13.70 3.82
C VAL A 173 4.48 14.58 2.61
N LEU A 174 4.92 14.13 1.45
CA LEU A 174 4.70 14.82 0.19
C LEU A 174 3.32 14.40 -0.35
N SER A 175 2.37 15.32 -0.33
CA SER A 175 0.96 15.05 -0.58
C SER A 175 0.47 15.76 -1.83
N GLY A 176 -0.11 15.03 -2.79
CA GLY A 176 -0.64 15.60 -4.03
C GLY A 176 -1.72 14.69 -4.63
N GLY A 177 -2.37 15.13 -5.70
CA GLY A 177 -3.43 14.38 -6.36
C GLY A 177 -4.74 14.35 -5.57
N CYS A 178 -5.66 13.49 -5.98
CA CYS A 178 -6.95 13.34 -5.32
C CYS A 178 -6.78 12.87 -3.87
N THR A 179 -7.56 13.44 -2.97
CA THR A 179 -7.46 13.27 -1.51
C THR A 179 -6.05 13.50 -0.94
N SER A 180 -5.16 14.12 -1.72
CA SER A 180 -3.75 14.33 -1.40
C SER A 180 -2.92 13.04 -1.30
N GLU A 181 -3.35 12.00 -2.03
CA GLU A 181 -2.80 10.64 -2.01
C GLU A 181 -2.21 10.22 -3.35
N TRP A 182 -1.85 11.15 -4.23
CA TRP A 182 -1.22 10.97 -5.55
C TRP A 182 -2.03 10.18 -6.56
N TYR A 183 -3.31 9.94 -6.36
CA TYR A 183 -4.09 9.22 -7.34
C TYR A 183 -4.89 10.14 -8.29
N GLU A 184 -5.12 9.65 -9.51
CA GLU A 184 -5.87 10.33 -10.56
C GLU A 184 -7.37 10.15 -10.36
N TRP A 185 -8.11 11.26 -10.28
CA TRP A 185 -9.57 11.22 -10.23
C TRP A 185 -10.21 11.27 -11.60
N ASP A 186 -9.77 12.20 -12.47
CA ASP A 186 -10.32 12.39 -13.81
C ASP A 186 -9.59 11.51 -14.84
N LYS A 187 -9.98 10.24 -14.82
CA LYS A 187 -9.39 9.17 -15.59
C LYS A 187 -9.48 9.40 -17.10
N GLY A 188 -8.43 9.89 -17.70
CA GLY A 188 -8.32 10.02 -19.14
C GLY A 188 -8.53 11.43 -19.66
N ARG A 189 -8.49 12.45 -18.81
CA ARG A 189 -8.41 13.82 -19.30
C ARG A 189 -7.14 14.00 -20.14
N THR A 190 -7.32 14.60 -21.31
CA THR A 190 -6.27 14.86 -22.30
C THR A 190 -6.02 16.37 -22.41
N GLY A 191 -4.87 16.76 -22.92
CA GLY A 191 -4.53 18.16 -23.15
C GLY A 191 -3.16 18.30 -23.79
N ASN A 192 -2.86 19.49 -24.34
CA ASN A 192 -1.62 19.73 -25.06
C ASN A 192 -0.37 19.40 -24.25
N VAL A 193 -0.39 19.67 -22.95
CA VAL A 193 0.73 19.40 -22.03
C VAL A 193 0.97 17.89 -21.89
N LYS A 194 -0.08 17.13 -21.63
CA LYS A 194 0.00 15.66 -21.52
C LYS A 194 0.37 15.01 -22.85
N ASN A 195 -0.15 15.52 -23.97
CA ASN A 195 0.22 15.08 -25.30
C ASN A 195 1.72 15.34 -25.59
N ALA A 196 2.23 16.51 -25.24
CA ALA A 196 3.66 16.82 -25.40
C ALA A 196 4.54 15.91 -24.52
N ALA A 197 4.12 15.60 -23.31
CA ALA A 197 4.81 14.65 -22.43
C ALA A 197 4.79 13.23 -23.01
N TRP A 198 3.64 12.78 -23.52
CA TRP A 198 3.50 11.51 -24.23
C TRP A 198 4.42 11.39 -25.44
N ALA A 199 4.46 12.41 -26.29
CA ALA A 199 5.33 12.42 -27.44
C ALA A 199 6.82 12.32 -27.07
N ARG A 200 7.25 13.01 -25.99
CA ARG A 200 8.63 12.87 -25.47
C ARG A 200 8.89 11.47 -24.95
N TRP A 201 7.99 10.93 -24.13
CA TRP A 201 8.08 9.60 -23.56
C TRP A 201 8.19 8.50 -24.63
N CYS A 202 7.39 8.61 -25.71
CA CYS A 202 7.47 7.73 -26.86
C CYS A 202 8.81 7.85 -27.58
N LYS A 203 9.26 9.08 -27.84
CA LYS A 203 10.55 9.34 -28.53
C LYS A 203 11.73 8.74 -27.76
N GLU A 204 11.75 8.89 -26.45
CA GLU A 204 12.81 8.34 -25.58
C GLU A 204 12.88 6.81 -25.63
N ARG A 205 11.77 6.15 -25.95
CA ARG A 205 11.62 4.69 -26.04
C ARG A 205 11.56 4.14 -27.46
N ASN A 206 11.83 5.01 -28.45
CA ASN A 206 11.76 4.68 -29.87
C ASN A 206 10.39 4.09 -30.29
N LEU A 207 9.30 4.63 -29.73
CA LEU A 207 7.93 4.25 -30.05
C LEU A 207 7.34 5.24 -31.06
N HIS A 208 6.70 4.72 -32.10
CA HIS A 208 6.20 5.51 -33.25
C HIS A 208 4.68 5.68 -33.19
N TYR A 209 4.16 6.21 -32.09
CA TYR A 209 2.73 6.56 -31.96
C TYR A 209 2.46 8.00 -32.40
N GLY A 210 1.20 8.31 -32.65
CA GLY A 210 0.78 9.70 -32.87
C GLY A 210 1.05 10.59 -31.64
N PRO A 211 1.09 11.92 -31.82
CA PRO A 211 1.47 12.86 -30.78
C PRO A 211 0.43 13.01 -29.66
N THR A 212 -0.74 12.41 -29.82
CA THR A 212 -1.84 12.51 -28.85
C THR A 212 -2.02 11.22 -28.07
N VAL A 213 -2.31 11.34 -26.75
CA VAL A 213 -2.67 10.20 -25.92
C VAL A 213 -3.96 9.54 -26.42
N PRO A 214 -4.13 8.22 -26.25
CA PRO A 214 -5.38 7.54 -26.58
C PRO A 214 -6.56 8.14 -25.81
N ASN A 215 -7.73 8.22 -26.44
CA ASN A 215 -8.92 8.67 -25.73
C ASN A 215 -9.46 7.59 -24.79
N LEU A 216 -10.24 8.02 -23.79
CA LEU A 216 -10.74 7.12 -22.74
C LEU A 216 -11.68 6.03 -23.29
N ALA A 217 -12.47 6.33 -24.33
CA ALA A 217 -13.36 5.33 -24.94
C ALA A 217 -12.55 4.17 -25.54
N THR A 218 -11.45 4.50 -26.24
CA THR A 218 -10.51 3.51 -26.78
C THR A 218 -9.86 2.67 -25.68
N LEU A 219 -9.44 3.30 -24.57
CA LEU A 219 -8.81 2.61 -23.44
C LEU A 219 -9.77 1.67 -22.68
N ARG A 220 -11.08 1.87 -22.81
CA ARG A 220 -12.12 1.07 -22.14
C ARG A 220 -12.64 -0.10 -22.96
N THR A 221 -11.92 -0.51 -24.00
CA THR A 221 -12.20 -1.70 -24.79
C THR A 221 -10.94 -2.55 -24.89
N ALA A 222 -11.10 -3.87 -24.85
CA ALA A 222 -9.99 -4.81 -24.97
C ALA A 222 -10.38 -6.00 -25.86
N ALA A 223 -9.41 -6.51 -26.63
CA ALA A 223 -9.64 -7.53 -27.64
C ALA A 223 -10.11 -8.87 -27.09
N PHE A 224 -9.56 -9.29 -25.94
CA PHE A 224 -9.94 -10.57 -25.34
C PHE A 224 -10.95 -10.37 -24.22
N GLU A 225 -12.17 -10.85 -24.44
CA GLU A 225 -13.31 -10.78 -23.49
C GLU A 225 -13.54 -9.38 -22.89
N ASN A 226 -13.19 -8.35 -23.63
CA ASN A 226 -13.19 -6.95 -23.18
C ASN A 226 -12.36 -6.70 -21.90
N LEU A 227 -11.51 -7.63 -21.50
CA LEU A 227 -10.70 -7.54 -20.28
C LEU A 227 -9.21 -7.42 -20.57
N VAL A 228 -8.64 -8.18 -21.51
CA VAL A 228 -7.21 -8.20 -21.77
C VAL A 228 -6.89 -7.59 -23.12
N TYR A 229 -5.97 -6.61 -23.14
CA TYR A 229 -5.45 -6.00 -24.36
C TYR A 229 -4.56 -6.99 -25.11
N ASP A 230 -4.74 -7.05 -26.44
CA ASP A 230 -3.83 -7.79 -27.32
C ASP A 230 -2.57 -6.96 -27.60
N PRO A 231 -1.39 -7.36 -27.12
CA PRO A 231 -0.16 -6.61 -27.39
C PRO A 231 0.16 -6.43 -28.87
N ALA A 232 -0.26 -7.37 -29.73
CA ALA A 232 -0.04 -7.27 -31.17
C ALA A 232 -0.88 -6.17 -31.83
N LYS A 233 -2.04 -5.83 -31.27
CA LYS A 233 -3.00 -4.88 -31.86
C LYS A 233 -3.23 -3.63 -31.02
N GLU A 234 -3.04 -3.73 -29.69
CA GLU A 234 -3.43 -2.71 -28.72
C GLU A 234 -2.24 -2.21 -27.90
N ARG A 235 -1.03 -2.38 -28.40
CA ARG A 235 0.23 -1.99 -27.71
C ARG A 235 0.22 -0.55 -27.22
N GLN A 236 -0.32 0.38 -28.01
CA GLN A 236 -0.41 1.79 -27.62
C GLN A 236 -1.21 2.02 -26.34
N LYS A 237 -2.26 1.21 -26.07
CA LYS A 237 -3.04 1.30 -24.83
C LYS A 237 -2.20 0.88 -23.62
N ILE A 238 -1.45 -0.22 -23.77
CA ILE A 238 -0.56 -0.74 -22.73
C ILE A 238 0.54 0.27 -22.41
N ASP A 239 1.19 0.82 -23.43
CA ASP A 239 2.26 1.80 -23.27
C ASP A 239 1.73 3.14 -22.74
N TYR A 240 0.47 3.51 -23.06
CA TYR A 240 -0.16 4.67 -22.45
C TYR A 240 -0.34 4.50 -20.92
N TRP A 241 -0.77 3.33 -20.45
CA TRP A 241 -0.89 3.09 -19.01
C TRP A 241 0.47 3.09 -18.31
N ARG A 242 1.52 2.60 -18.95
CA ARG A 242 2.89 2.74 -18.44
C ARG A 242 3.31 4.20 -18.36
N PHE A 243 3.07 4.97 -19.42
CA PHE A 243 3.31 6.41 -19.42
C PHE A 243 2.57 7.13 -18.30
N HIS A 244 1.26 6.86 -18.18
CA HIS A 244 0.40 7.49 -17.17
C HIS A 244 0.92 7.25 -15.74
N ASN A 245 1.30 6.04 -15.41
CA ASN A 245 1.87 5.72 -14.10
C ASN A 245 3.27 6.31 -13.92
N SER A 246 4.11 6.31 -14.97
CA SER A 246 5.48 6.80 -14.88
C SER A 246 5.56 8.31 -14.66
N VAL A 247 4.69 9.14 -15.25
CA VAL A 247 4.75 10.60 -15.04
C VAL A 247 4.38 10.99 -13.61
N ILE A 248 3.45 10.26 -12.97
CA ILE A 248 3.11 10.48 -11.56
C ILE A 248 4.28 10.06 -10.68
N ALA A 249 4.87 8.89 -10.93
CA ALA A 249 6.05 8.41 -10.22
C ALA A 249 7.24 9.38 -10.39
N ASP A 250 7.49 9.90 -11.58
CA ASP A 250 8.56 10.88 -11.86
C ASP A 250 8.37 12.16 -11.04
N ALA A 251 7.14 12.65 -10.90
CA ALA A 251 6.84 13.81 -10.07
C ALA A 251 7.16 13.54 -8.59
N ILE A 252 6.69 12.41 -8.05
CA ILE A 252 6.97 11.98 -6.67
C ILE A 252 8.48 11.89 -6.42
N LEU A 253 9.20 11.19 -7.29
CA LEU A 253 10.65 11.01 -7.17
C LEU A 253 11.41 12.33 -7.27
N SER A 254 10.97 13.23 -8.15
CA SER A 254 11.56 14.56 -8.31
C SER A 254 11.37 15.44 -7.07
N PHE A 255 10.19 15.40 -6.45
CA PHE A 255 9.91 16.12 -5.21
C PHE A 255 10.65 15.48 -4.03
N ALA A 256 10.64 14.16 -3.90
CA ALA A 256 11.34 13.45 -2.83
C ALA A 256 12.84 13.73 -2.84
N SER A 257 13.48 13.67 -4.02
CA SER A 257 14.91 13.97 -4.16
C SER A 257 15.24 15.43 -3.81
N ALA A 258 14.39 16.38 -4.17
CA ALA A 258 14.58 17.77 -3.79
C ALA A 258 14.38 17.99 -2.27
N ALA A 259 13.34 17.40 -1.69
CA ALA A 259 13.07 17.46 -0.26
C ALA A 259 14.19 16.82 0.57
N ARG A 260 14.71 15.65 0.15
CA ARG A 260 15.81 14.95 0.84
C ARG A 260 17.06 15.82 1.00
N LYS A 261 17.36 16.65 0.03
CA LYS A 261 18.50 17.59 0.06
C LYS A 261 18.25 18.79 0.98
N ALA A 262 16.99 19.12 1.23
CA ALA A 262 16.58 20.29 2.01
C ALA A 262 16.33 20.00 3.50
N ILE A 263 16.04 18.75 3.87
CA ILE A 263 15.77 18.35 5.25
C ILE A 263 17.00 17.72 5.94
N PRO A 264 17.09 17.80 7.28
CA PRO A 264 18.11 17.07 8.02
C PRO A 264 18.04 15.55 7.78
N ALA A 265 19.19 14.88 7.68
CA ALA A 265 19.30 13.44 7.39
C ALA A 265 18.56 12.54 8.41
N ARG A 266 18.36 13.02 9.65
CA ARG A 266 17.61 12.32 10.71
C ARG A 266 16.09 12.32 10.53
N LYS A 267 15.55 13.10 9.60
CA LYS A 267 14.10 13.20 9.34
C LYS A 267 13.69 12.34 8.17
N ASN A 268 12.49 11.80 8.24
CA ASN A 268 11.95 10.90 7.24
C ASN A 268 11.03 11.60 6.24
N ILE A 269 10.96 11.04 5.03
CA ILE A 269 10.01 11.44 3.97
C ILE A 269 9.04 10.30 3.73
N GLY A 270 7.75 10.60 3.77
CA GLY A 270 6.66 9.70 3.45
C GLY A 270 5.88 10.13 2.22
N VAL A 271 5.24 9.17 1.57
CA VAL A 271 4.30 9.40 0.47
C VAL A 271 3.14 8.41 0.52
N PHE A 272 1.98 8.83 0.05
CA PHE A 272 0.88 7.92 -0.26
C PHE A 272 1.10 7.36 -1.66
N TYR A 273 1.44 6.07 -1.77
CA TYR A 273 1.69 5.47 -3.08
C TYR A 273 1.63 3.95 -3.02
N GLY A 274 1.11 3.33 -4.07
CA GLY A 274 1.13 1.89 -4.24
C GLY A 274 -0.20 1.18 -3.91
N TYR A 275 -1.35 1.80 -4.17
CA TYR A 275 -2.69 1.26 -3.89
C TYR A 275 -3.09 0.13 -4.84
N TYR A 276 -2.41 -1.00 -4.71
CA TYR A 276 -2.68 -2.20 -5.52
C TYR A 276 -3.98 -2.91 -5.09
N TYR A 277 -4.24 -3.00 -3.78
CA TYR A 277 -5.42 -3.66 -3.22
C TYR A 277 -6.56 -2.68 -2.91
N THR A 278 -6.70 -1.64 -3.70
CA THR A 278 -7.79 -0.68 -3.53
C THR A 278 -9.14 -1.28 -3.94
N SER A 279 -10.19 -0.93 -3.20
CA SER A 279 -11.57 -1.23 -3.57
C SER A 279 -12.15 -0.28 -4.61
N ALA A 280 -11.49 0.85 -4.86
CA ALA A 280 -11.87 1.76 -5.90
C ALA A 280 -11.59 1.14 -7.28
N LYS A 281 -12.38 1.51 -8.28
CA LYS A 281 -12.25 0.96 -9.63
C LYS A 281 -11.04 1.55 -10.34
N GLY A 282 -10.36 0.72 -11.13
CA GLY A 282 -9.35 1.18 -12.06
C GLY A 282 -7.96 1.35 -11.46
N GLN A 283 -7.36 0.28 -10.97
CA GLN A 283 -6.00 0.28 -10.44
C GLN A 283 -4.99 0.93 -11.37
N VAL A 284 -5.05 0.61 -12.67
CA VAL A 284 -4.11 1.13 -13.68
C VAL A 284 -4.27 2.63 -13.90
N SER A 285 -5.49 3.16 -13.80
CA SER A 285 -5.76 4.59 -13.98
C SER A 285 -5.49 5.44 -12.74
N PHE A 286 -5.32 4.83 -11.57
CA PHE A 286 -4.90 5.56 -10.36
C PHE A 286 -3.50 6.16 -10.45
N GLY A 287 -2.59 5.52 -11.21
CA GLY A 287 -1.22 6.01 -11.34
C GLY A 287 -0.25 5.47 -10.28
N HIS A 288 -0.60 4.40 -9.57
CA HIS A 288 0.16 3.84 -8.44
C HIS A 288 0.91 2.53 -8.75
N LEU A 289 1.13 2.19 -10.02
CA LEU A 289 1.68 0.88 -10.38
C LEU A 289 3.17 0.88 -10.70
N ASP A 290 3.88 2.00 -10.66
CA ASP A 290 5.33 2.05 -10.88
C ASP A 290 6.10 1.72 -9.58
N TYR A 291 5.84 0.54 -9.05
CA TYR A 291 6.28 0.09 -7.74
C TYR A 291 7.79 0.07 -7.59
N GLU A 292 8.51 -0.61 -8.50
CA GLU A 292 9.95 -0.84 -8.36
C GLU A 292 10.72 0.47 -8.24
N ARG A 293 10.40 1.46 -9.09
CA ARG A 293 11.11 2.73 -9.09
C ARG A 293 10.83 3.55 -7.84
N VAL A 294 9.58 3.62 -7.40
CA VAL A 294 9.21 4.45 -6.25
C VAL A 294 9.65 3.83 -4.94
N TYR A 295 9.48 2.50 -4.78
CA TYR A 295 9.87 1.80 -3.55
C TYR A 295 11.39 1.66 -3.40
N ALA A 296 12.12 1.54 -4.50
CA ALA A 296 13.59 1.51 -4.49
C ALA A 296 14.23 2.88 -4.23
N SER A 297 13.48 3.99 -4.27
CA SER A 297 14.03 5.33 -4.08
C SER A 297 14.70 5.49 -2.70
N PRO A 298 15.97 5.91 -2.64
CA PRO A 298 16.63 6.19 -1.36
C PRO A 298 16.08 7.44 -0.65
N ASP A 299 15.32 8.27 -1.37
CA ASP A 299 14.82 9.55 -0.88
C ASP A 299 13.48 9.43 -0.15
N ILE A 300 12.82 8.27 -0.21
CA ILE A 300 11.55 7.97 0.46
C ILE A 300 11.80 6.94 1.57
N ASP A 301 11.28 7.17 2.76
CA ASP A 301 11.51 6.34 3.94
C ASP A 301 10.33 5.46 4.31
N PHE A 302 9.10 5.92 4.05
CA PHE A 302 7.89 5.19 4.38
C PHE A 302 6.74 5.49 3.42
N PHE A 303 5.82 4.55 3.33
CA PHE A 303 4.62 4.65 2.50
C PHE A 303 3.38 4.64 3.38
N ILE A 304 2.35 5.39 2.99
CA ILE A 304 1.11 5.50 3.73
C ILE A 304 -0.04 4.97 2.87
N ALA A 305 -0.96 4.26 3.50
CA ALA A 305 -2.24 3.94 2.89
C ALA A 305 -3.32 3.67 3.95
N PRO A 306 -4.58 3.97 3.63
CA PRO A 306 -5.71 3.57 4.46
C PRO A 306 -5.88 2.06 4.51
N ALA A 307 -6.62 1.63 5.52
CA ALA A 307 -7.12 0.28 5.63
C ALA A 307 -7.95 -0.09 4.39
N ASN A 308 -7.92 -1.36 3.99
CA ASN A 308 -8.71 -1.82 2.84
C ASN A 308 -10.22 -1.70 3.13
N TYR A 309 -10.91 -0.89 2.34
CA TYR A 309 -12.31 -0.53 2.59
C TYR A 309 -13.27 -1.72 2.55
N SER A 310 -13.06 -2.69 1.69
CA SER A 310 -13.92 -3.87 1.60
C SER A 310 -13.72 -4.86 2.75
N GLY A 311 -12.61 -4.78 3.46
CA GLY A 311 -12.25 -5.61 4.62
C GLY A 311 -12.62 -5.04 5.98
N ARG A 312 -13.19 -3.84 6.07
CA ARG A 312 -13.41 -3.11 7.34
C ARG A 312 -14.50 -3.67 8.23
N ARG A 313 -15.49 -4.35 7.65
CA ARG A 313 -16.59 -4.96 8.44
C ARG A 313 -16.05 -6.03 9.38
N MET A 314 -16.75 -6.28 10.48
CA MET A 314 -16.40 -7.36 11.39
C MET A 314 -16.30 -8.71 10.65
N GLY A 315 -15.31 -9.49 11.02
CA GLY A 315 -14.93 -10.73 10.31
C GLY A 315 -14.08 -10.53 9.06
N GLY A 316 -13.85 -9.29 8.62
CA GLY A 316 -12.90 -8.97 7.56
C GLY A 316 -11.49 -8.74 8.11
N GLY A 317 -10.48 -9.09 7.34
CA GLY A 317 -9.07 -8.95 7.74
C GLY A 317 -8.44 -7.65 7.31
N THR A 318 -9.22 -6.65 6.98
CA THR A 318 -8.80 -5.30 6.58
C THR A 318 -7.40 -5.18 5.96
N GLY A 319 -6.34 -4.88 6.69
CA GLY A 319 -4.96 -4.67 6.22
C GLY A 319 -4.82 -3.49 5.26
N SER A 320 -3.63 -3.26 4.74
CA SER A 320 -3.34 -2.10 3.89
C SER A 320 -3.80 -2.27 2.43
N GLN A 321 -4.09 -1.17 1.76
CA GLN A 321 -4.25 -1.14 0.30
C GLN A 321 -2.93 -1.35 -0.46
N LEU A 322 -1.78 -1.27 0.22
CA LEU A 322 -0.46 -1.51 -0.35
C LEU A 322 -0.09 -2.99 -0.40
N VAL A 323 0.87 -3.32 -1.25
CA VAL A 323 1.66 -4.54 -1.16
C VAL A 323 2.71 -4.34 -0.06
N HIS A 324 2.30 -4.51 1.20
CA HIS A 324 3.07 -4.04 2.36
C HIS A 324 4.44 -4.69 2.53
N SER A 325 4.60 -5.95 2.14
CA SER A 325 5.89 -6.61 2.23
C SER A 325 6.90 -6.14 1.19
N THR A 326 6.44 -5.58 0.05
CA THR A 326 7.33 -4.89 -0.87
C THR A 326 7.98 -3.68 -0.21
N ALA A 327 7.24 -2.89 0.59
CA ALA A 327 7.86 -1.81 1.35
C ALA A 327 8.97 -2.35 2.27
N ARG A 328 8.70 -3.41 3.02
CA ARG A 328 9.70 -4.07 3.88
C ARG A 328 10.89 -4.62 3.09
N HIS A 329 10.66 -5.20 1.91
CA HIS A 329 11.70 -5.72 1.02
C HIS A 329 12.73 -4.63 0.64
N TYR A 330 12.28 -3.40 0.43
CA TYR A 330 13.13 -2.24 0.17
C TYR A 330 13.61 -1.52 1.45
N GLY A 331 13.49 -2.13 2.63
CA GLY A 331 13.87 -1.50 3.90
C GLY A 331 13.02 -0.29 4.27
N LYS A 332 11.81 -0.18 3.74
CA LYS A 332 10.85 0.89 4.02
C LYS A 332 9.82 0.43 5.03
N ARG A 333 9.13 1.37 5.65
CA ARG A 333 8.04 1.07 6.58
C ARG A 333 6.69 1.45 5.96
N LEU A 334 5.66 0.62 6.15
CA LEU A 334 4.28 1.02 5.93
C LEU A 334 3.81 1.83 7.14
N MET A 335 3.08 2.92 6.90
CA MET A 335 2.29 3.62 7.89
C MET A 335 0.80 3.39 7.59
N HIS A 336 0.17 2.56 8.39
CA HIS A 336 -1.22 2.15 8.22
C HIS A 336 -2.16 3.22 8.76
N GLU A 337 -3.11 3.68 7.95
CA GLU A 337 -4.11 4.66 8.37
C GLU A 337 -5.37 3.96 8.86
N ILE A 338 -5.76 4.22 10.12
CA ILE A 338 -6.99 3.73 10.74
C ILE A 338 -8.04 4.84 10.66
N ASP A 339 -8.82 4.83 9.59
CA ASP A 339 -9.76 5.89 9.23
C ASP A 339 -11.24 5.45 9.29
N VAL A 340 -11.53 4.37 10.01
CA VAL A 340 -12.89 3.84 10.16
C VAL A 340 -13.67 4.67 11.19
N GLY A 341 -14.87 5.14 10.81
CA GLY A 341 -15.74 5.89 11.71
C GLY A 341 -16.26 5.01 12.85
N PRO A 342 -16.13 5.47 14.12
CA PRO A 342 -16.60 4.73 15.30
C PRO A 342 -18.10 4.89 15.54
N HIS A 343 -18.63 4.09 16.51
CA HIS A 343 -20.03 4.12 16.90
C HIS A 343 -20.51 5.48 17.45
N THR A 344 -19.58 6.28 18.00
CA THR A 344 -19.85 7.62 18.54
C THR A 344 -20.25 8.64 17.48
N GLN A 345 -19.98 8.34 16.20
CA GLN A 345 -20.20 9.28 15.09
C GLN A 345 -21.14 8.68 14.04
N LYS A 346 -22.16 9.44 13.65
CA LYS A 346 -22.99 9.10 12.50
C LYS A 346 -22.24 9.43 11.20
N PHE A 347 -21.33 8.57 10.83
CA PHE A 347 -20.54 8.74 9.61
C PHE A 347 -20.93 7.67 8.59
N TRP A 348 -21.12 8.06 7.34
CA TRP A 348 -21.70 7.18 6.30
C TRP A 348 -20.67 6.30 5.57
N GLN A 349 -19.45 6.19 6.02
CA GLN A 349 -18.46 5.36 5.33
C GLN A 349 -18.87 3.87 5.27
N PRO A 350 -18.62 3.20 4.13
CA PRO A 350 -18.74 1.74 4.09
C PRO A 350 -17.82 1.10 5.14
N GLY A 351 -18.41 0.31 6.03
CA GLY A 351 -17.65 -0.39 7.07
C GLY A 351 -17.53 0.33 8.41
N THR A 352 -18.21 1.47 8.61
CA THR A 352 -18.36 2.13 9.93
C THR A 352 -18.77 1.11 10.99
N TRP A 353 -18.10 1.14 12.12
CA TRP A 353 -18.45 0.32 13.28
C TRP A 353 -19.64 0.95 14.01
N LYS A 354 -20.55 0.12 14.49
CA LYS A 354 -21.87 0.56 14.96
C LYS A 354 -22.06 0.48 16.46
N THR A 355 -21.25 -0.30 17.14
CA THR A 355 -21.30 -0.50 18.58
C THR A 355 -19.92 -0.32 19.20
N PHE A 356 -19.87 -0.12 20.51
CA PHE A 356 -18.64 -0.03 21.26
C PHE A 356 -17.78 -1.31 21.09
N GLU A 357 -18.40 -2.48 21.09
CA GLU A 357 -17.73 -3.77 20.90
C GLU A 357 -17.09 -3.87 19.51
N GLU A 358 -17.79 -3.38 18.47
CA GLU A 358 -17.23 -3.29 17.12
C GLU A 358 -16.04 -2.33 17.06
N ASP A 359 -16.10 -1.19 17.76
CA ASP A 359 -14.97 -0.24 17.83
C ASP A 359 -13.76 -0.87 18.52
N VAL A 360 -13.97 -1.52 19.65
CA VAL A 360 -12.91 -2.20 20.40
C VAL A 360 -12.29 -3.32 19.57
N ALA A 361 -13.11 -4.19 19.00
CA ALA A 361 -12.64 -5.30 18.18
C ALA A 361 -11.95 -4.80 16.90
N GLY A 362 -12.50 -3.77 16.25
CA GLY A 362 -11.97 -3.18 15.03
C GLY A 362 -10.63 -2.48 15.25
N ASN A 363 -10.51 -1.55 16.20
CA ASN A 363 -9.27 -0.87 16.53
C ASN A 363 -8.18 -1.87 16.95
N THR A 364 -8.55 -2.90 17.72
CA THR A 364 -7.64 -3.98 18.10
C THR A 364 -7.13 -4.75 16.88
N ARG A 365 -8.00 -5.06 15.91
CA ARG A 365 -7.64 -5.74 14.66
C ARG A 365 -6.67 -4.90 13.81
N GLU A 366 -6.92 -3.60 13.67
CA GLU A 366 -6.04 -2.69 12.90
C GLU A 366 -4.65 -2.60 13.54
N ALA A 367 -4.59 -2.40 14.85
CA ALA A 367 -3.33 -2.38 15.59
C ALA A 367 -2.62 -3.75 15.55
N ALA A 368 -3.36 -4.86 15.58
CA ALA A 368 -2.82 -6.21 15.45
C ALA A 368 -2.15 -6.42 14.07
N PHE A 369 -2.80 -5.99 12.99
CA PHE A 369 -2.21 -6.02 11.66
C PHE A 369 -0.89 -5.23 11.62
N ALA A 370 -0.90 -4.00 12.14
CA ALA A 370 0.29 -3.15 12.18
C ALA A 370 1.41 -3.79 13.01
N THR A 371 1.10 -4.33 14.19
CA THR A 371 2.06 -4.98 15.09
C THR A 371 2.67 -6.23 14.45
N ALA A 372 1.85 -7.11 13.90
CA ALA A 372 2.31 -8.36 13.28
C ALA A 372 3.21 -8.11 12.06
N ASN A 373 3.04 -7.00 11.36
CA ASN A 373 3.78 -6.65 10.15
C ASN A 373 4.87 -5.59 10.36
N GLY A 374 5.11 -5.14 11.61
CA GLY A 374 6.12 -4.11 11.91
C GLY A 374 5.81 -2.75 11.29
N CYS A 375 4.54 -2.40 11.13
CA CYS A 375 4.10 -1.16 10.54
C CYS A 375 4.08 -0.01 11.56
N SER A 376 4.23 1.22 11.09
CA SER A 376 3.72 2.42 11.74
C SER A 376 2.21 2.51 11.55
N TYR A 377 1.51 3.28 12.35
CA TYR A 377 0.10 3.56 12.12
C TYR A 377 -0.38 4.80 12.86
N TYR A 378 -1.54 5.29 12.48
CA TYR A 378 -2.21 6.38 13.19
C TYR A 378 -3.73 6.23 13.12
N TRP A 379 -4.39 6.76 14.15
CA TRP A 379 -5.83 6.93 14.16
C TRP A 379 -6.20 8.22 13.45
N PHE A 380 -7.11 8.11 12.49
CA PHE A 380 -7.51 9.24 11.68
C PHE A 380 -8.99 9.62 11.93
N ASP A 381 -9.17 10.78 12.52
CA ASP A 381 -10.45 11.44 12.67
C ASP A 381 -10.70 12.32 11.43
N MET A 382 -11.38 11.79 10.42
CA MET A 382 -11.58 12.51 9.18
C MET A 382 -12.49 13.72 9.33
N TRP A 383 -13.70 13.51 9.82
CA TRP A 383 -14.70 14.57 9.94
C TRP A 383 -15.56 14.36 11.20
N GLY A 384 -14.98 13.94 12.26
CA GLY A 384 -15.66 13.85 13.55
C GLY A 384 -16.29 15.18 13.92
N GLY A 385 -17.43 15.15 14.57
CA GLY A 385 -18.12 16.33 15.07
C GLY A 385 -17.28 17.10 16.08
N LYS A 386 -17.90 17.99 16.85
CA LYS A 386 -17.22 18.86 17.82
C LYS A 386 -16.24 18.09 18.72
N ASN A 387 -16.58 16.89 19.13
CA ASN A 387 -15.79 16.08 20.05
C ASN A 387 -14.83 15.07 19.36
N GLY A 388 -14.88 14.95 18.03
CA GLY A 388 -14.06 14.01 17.28
C GLY A 388 -14.53 12.55 17.34
N PHE A 389 -13.78 11.66 16.65
CA PHE A 389 -14.11 10.23 16.57
C PHE A 389 -13.85 9.49 17.88
N TYR A 390 -12.88 9.90 18.65
CA TYR A 390 -12.36 9.15 19.80
C TYR A 390 -12.77 9.80 21.13
N ASP A 391 -14.03 10.26 21.25
CA ASP A 391 -14.53 10.94 22.45
C ASP A 391 -14.89 9.98 23.60
N ASP A 392 -14.95 8.68 23.36
CA ASP A 392 -15.22 7.66 24.38
C ASP A 392 -13.98 7.35 25.23
N PRO A 393 -14.00 7.55 26.58
CA PRO A 393 -12.87 7.29 27.45
C PRO A 393 -12.42 5.81 27.49
N ALA A 394 -13.37 4.85 27.39
CA ALA A 394 -13.04 3.43 27.42
C ALA A 394 -12.38 2.99 26.11
N LEU A 395 -12.80 3.57 24.97
CA LEU A 395 -12.14 3.37 23.70
C LEU A 395 -10.71 3.96 23.74
N ARG A 396 -10.52 5.16 24.31
CA ARG A 396 -9.18 5.74 24.47
C ARG A 396 -8.26 4.89 25.36
N ALA A 397 -8.78 4.34 26.46
CA ALA A 397 -8.01 3.41 27.29
C ALA A 397 -7.55 2.17 26.50
N ARG A 398 -8.41 1.63 25.63
CA ARG A 398 -8.06 0.54 24.72
C ARG A 398 -6.97 0.96 23.72
N ILE A 399 -7.09 2.13 23.13
CA ILE A 399 -6.10 2.71 22.20
C ILE A 399 -4.73 2.86 22.88
N ALA A 400 -4.68 3.35 24.11
CA ALA A 400 -3.44 3.46 24.90
C ALA A 400 -2.76 2.09 25.08
N LYS A 401 -3.53 1.07 25.46
CA LYS A 401 -3.00 -0.31 25.63
C LYS A 401 -2.50 -0.89 24.30
N LEU A 402 -3.19 -0.64 23.19
CA LEU A 402 -2.74 -1.08 21.87
C LEU A 402 -1.44 -0.42 21.44
N ALA A 403 -1.28 0.87 21.70
CA ALA A 403 -0.04 1.59 21.42
C ALA A 403 1.14 1.05 22.24
N GLU A 404 0.93 0.73 23.53
CA GLU A 404 1.92 0.08 24.38
C GLU A 404 2.36 -1.28 23.81
N ILE A 405 1.39 -2.13 23.48
CA ILE A 405 1.65 -3.46 22.88
C ILE A 405 2.44 -3.30 21.58
N THR A 406 2.05 -2.40 20.70
CA THR A 406 2.73 -2.21 19.42
C THR A 406 4.17 -1.73 19.60
N ARG A 407 4.45 -0.84 20.56
CA ARG A 407 5.83 -0.41 20.86
C ARG A 407 6.70 -1.57 21.33
N ARG A 408 6.13 -2.49 22.07
CA ARG A 408 6.84 -3.66 22.58
C ARG A 408 7.10 -4.72 21.51
N TYR A 409 6.13 -4.97 20.62
CA TYR A 409 6.15 -6.12 19.70
C TYR A 409 6.36 -5.74 18.23
N GLY A 410 6.07 -4.49 17.84
CA GLY A 410 6.04 -4.05 16.44
C GLY A 410 7.24 -3.23 15.98
N ASN A 411 8.26 -3.00 16.83
CA ASN A 411 9.36 -2.08 16.48
C ASN A 411 10.43 -2.70 15.55
N ALA A 412 10.55 -4.01 15.51
CA ALA A 412 11.42 -4.71 14.56
C ALA A 412 10.66 -5.05 13.25
N PHE A 413 11.39 -5.33 12.15
CA PHE A 413 10.78 -5.97 11.00
C PHE A 413 10.58 -7.46 11.31
N PRO A 414 9.35 -7.90 11.61
CA PRO A 414 9.10 -9.28 11.98
C PRO A 414 9.26 -10.20 10.77
N HIS A 415 9.60 -11.46 11.04
CA HIS A 415 9.47 -12.52 10.06
C HIS A 415 7.99 -12.94 10.00
N PRO A 416 7.29 -12.72 8.91
CA PRO A 416 5.90 -13.12 8.79
C PRO A 416 5.77 -14.64 8.76
N ALA A 417 4.60 -15.12 9.12
CA ALA A 417 4.21 -16.50 8.83
C ALA A 417 3.93 -16.62 7.33
N ASP A 418 4.90 -17.04 6.55
CA ASP A 418 4.94 -16.92 5.08
C ASP A 418 4.69 -18.24 4.32
N GLU A 419 3.99 -19.20 4.93
CA GLU A 419 3.61 -20.42 4.22
C GLU A 419 2.58 -20.16 3.10
N VAL A 420 1.81 -19.07 3.19
CA VAL A 420 0.86 -18.62 2.17
C VAL A 420 1.29 -17.25 1.65
N LEU A 421 1.51 -17.15 0.34
CA LEU A 421 1.98 -15.93 -0.31
C LEU A 421 1.01 -15.50 -1.40
N LEU A 422 0.54 -14.24 -1.32
CA LEU A 422 -0.23 -13.59 -2.39
C LEU A 422 0.71 -12.73 -3.23
N VAL A 423 0.81 -13.04 -4.52
CA VAL A 423 1.68 -12.32 -5.47
C VAL A 423 0.88 -11.28 -6.25
N ALA A 424 1.31 -10.04 -6.15
CA ALA A 424 0.87 -8.92 -6.96
C ALA A 424 1.74 -8.77 -8.22
N ASP A 425 1.15 -8.42 -9.34
CA ASP A 425 1.88 -8.15 -10.58
C ASP A 425 1.42 -6.82 -11.22
N PRO A 426 1.99 -5.68 -10.78
CA PRO A 426 1.64 -4.38 -11.33
C PRO A 426 1.81 -4.29 -12.86
N GLU A 427 2.83 -4.96 -13.42
CA GLU A 427 3.09 -4.97 -14.88
C GLU A 427 1.98 -5.66 -15.67
N SER A 428 1.41 -6.74 -15.14
CA SER A 428 0.27 -7.41 -15.79
C SER A 428 -0.98 -6.54 -15.83
N LEU A 429 -1.16 -5.62 -14.89
CA LEU A 429 -2.33 -4.73 -14.87
C LEU A 429 -2.31 -3.69 -16.00
N TYR A 430 -1.16 -3.34 -16.58
CA TYR A 430 -1.11 -2.52 -17.79
C TYR A 430 -1.76 -3.19 -19.01
N HIS A 431 -1.92 -4.51 -18.96
CA HIS A 431 -2.57 -5.30 -20.01
C HIS A 431 -4.08 -5.50 -19.77
N VAL A 432 -4.65 -4.88 -18.72
CA VAL A 432 -6.04 -5.11 -18.31
C VAL A 432 -6.89 -3.85 -18.49
N ASN A 433 -8.09 -4.04 -19.05
CA ASN A 433 -9.10 -3.00 -19.13
C ASN A 433 -9.73 -2.75 -17.74
N GLU A 434 -9.50 -1.59 -17.18
CA GLU A 434 -10.01 -1.18 -15.85
C GLU A 434 -11.55 -1.14 -15.74
N LYS A 435 -12.25 -1.14 -16.85
CA LYS A 435 -13.71 -1.01 -16.88
C LYS A 435 -14.42 -2.34 -16.58
N ASP A 436 -13.77 -3.46 -16.84
CA ASP A 436 -14.37 -4.78 -16.60
C ASP A 436 -14.36 -5.11 -15.09
N PRO A 437 -15.50 -5.51 -14.50
CA PRO A 437 -15.57 -5.90 -13.09
C PRO A 437 -14.64 -7.05 -12.70
N LYS A 438 -14.20 -7.87 -13.64
CA LYS A 438 -13.26 -8.97 -13.40
C LYS A 438 -11.87 -8.47 -13.02
N GLU A 439 -11.51 -7.22 -13.32
CA GLU A 439 -10.26 -6.60 -12.88
C GLU A 439 -10.05 -6.71 -11.36
N ARG A 440 -11.13 -6.71 -10.57
CA ARG A 440 -11.08 -6.92 -9.12
C ARG A 440 -10.49 -8.27 -8.71
N ALA A 441 -10.54 -9.27 -9.58
CA ALA A 441 -9.91 -10.56 -9.33
C ALA A 441 -8.40 -10.45 -9.14
N PHE A 442 -7.78 -9.48 -9.79
CA PHE A 442 -6.33 -9.33 -9.80
C PHE A 442 -5.80 -8.50 -8.61
N GLY A 443 -6.68 -7.82 -7.90
CA GLY A 443 -6.35 -6.95 -6.76
C GLY A 443 -6.98 -7.43 -5.45
N GLU A 444 -8.01 -6.74 -5.00
CA GLU A 444 -8.54 -6.86 -3.63
C GLU A 444 -9.23 -8.19 -3.29
N TYR A 445 -9.83 -8.89 -4.27
CA TYR A 445 -10.67 -10.06 -4.00
C TYR A 445 -9.92 -11.15 -3.23
N PHE A 446 -8.79 -11.61 -3.78
CA PHE A 446 -8.03 -12.70 -3.17
C PHE A 446 -7.47 -12.32 -1.81
N ARG A 447 -7.02 -11.07 -1.64
CA ARG A 447 -6.57 -10.58 -0.35
C ARG A 447 -7.67 -10.66 0.70
N ASN A 448 -8.89 -10.20 0.36
CA ASN A 448 -10.03 -10.24 1.26
C ASN A 448 -10.51 -11.68 1.54
N ALA A 449 -10.47 -12.56 0.55
CA ALA A 449 -10.85 -13.94 0.73
C ALA A 449 -9.82 -14.71 1.60
N LEU A 450 -8.52 -14.53 1.34
CA LEU A 450 -7.44 -15.12 2.13
C LEU A 450 -7.50 -14.68 3.60
N SER A 451 -7.78 -13.41 3.86
CA SER A 451 -7.83 -12.87 5.22
C SER A 451 -8.85 -13.55 6.13
N LYS A 452 -9.82 -14.29 5.58
CA LYS A 452 -10.89 -14.96 6.31
C LYS A 452 -10.69 -16.47 6.44
N THR A 453 -9.54 -16.98 6.02
CA THR A 453 -9.30 -18.42 5.95
C THR A 453 -8.88 -19.06 7.27
N GLY A 454 -8.43 -18.27 8.24
CA GLY A 454 -7.80 -18.75 9.48
C GLY A 454 -6.33 -19.14 9.29
N PHE A 455 -5.72 -18.71 8.19
CA PHE A 455 -4.30 -18.79 7.91
C PHE A 455 -3.73 -17.40 7.78
N PRO A 456 -2.60 -17.09 8.43
CA PRO A 456 -1.85 -15.89 8.10
C PRO A 456 -1.27 -16.02 6.69
N PHE A 457 -1.11 -14.89 6.01
CA PHE A 457 -0.50 -14.84 4.68
C PHE A 457 0.30 -13.55 4.51
N ASP A 458 1.29 -13.59 3.64
CA ASP A 458 2.05 -12.41 3.25
C ASP A 458 1.73 -12.00 1.81
N VAL A 459 2.11 -10.77 1.45
CA VAL A 459 1.91 -10.22 0.11
C VAL A 459 3.21 -9.64 -0.42
N CYS A 460 3.53 -9.87 -1.69
CA CYS A 460 4.69 -9.26 -2.34
C CYS A 460 4.42 -9.01 -3.82
N THR A 461 5.24 -8.21 -4.48
CA THR A 461 5.22 -8.15 -5.95
C THR A 461 5.98 -9.32 -6.54
N LEU A 462 5.69 -9.65 -7.81
CA LEU A 462 6.45 -10.67 -8.53
C LEU A 462 7.95 -10.34 -8.58
N SER A 463 8.29 -9.08 -8.75
CA SER A 463 9.69 -8.62 -8.83
C SER A 463 10.47 -8.83 -7.53
N ASP A 464 9.83 -8.77 -6.36
CA ASP A 464 10.49 -9.05 -5.08
C ASP A 464 11.06 -10.47 -5.02
N LEU A 465 10.43 -11.41 -5.74
CA LEU A 465 10.86 -12.81 -5.77
C LEU A 465 12.24 -13.02 -6.41
N LYS A 466 12.78 -12.02 -7.12
CA LYS A 466 14.16 -12.09 -7.65
C LYS A 466 15.16 -12.37 -6.53
N THR A 467 14.96 -11.74 -5.37
CA THR A 467 15.86 -11.84 -4.21
C THR A 467 15.22 -12.40 -2.95
N ARG A 468 13.88 -12.40 -2.86
CA ARG A 468 13.15 -12.94 -1.71
C ARG A 468 13.31 -14.46 -1.63
N ASP A 469 13.59 -14.97 -0.43
CA ASP A 469 13.47 -16.39 -0.09
C ASP A 469 11.99 -16.77 0.16
N ILE A 470 11.53 -17.81 -0.51
CA ILE A 470 10.20 -18.40 -0.33
C ILE A 470 10.30 -19.92 -0.07
N SER A 471 11.41 -20.38 0.50
CA SER A 471 11.63 -21.82 0.79
C SER A 471 10.57 -22.40 1.72
N LYS A 472 10.03 -21.62 2.65
CA LYS A 472 8.95 -22.01 3.57
C LYS A 472 7.56 -21.93 2.96
N THR A 473 7.39 -21.24 1.83
CA THR A 473 6.07 -21.07 1.20
C THR A 473 5.53 -22.38 0.64
N ARG A 474 4.33 -22.76 1.05
CA ARG A 474 3.57 -23.94 0.62
C ARG A 474 2.55 -23.61 -0.46
N VAL A 475 1.92 -22.43 -0.34
CA VAL A 475 0.90 -21.98 -1.27
C VAL A 475 1.27 -20.61 -1.83
N VAL A 476 1.27 -20.50 -3.15
CA VAL A 476 1.38 -19.22 -3.86
C VAL A 476 0.03 -18.93 -4.55
N VAL A 477 -0.59 -17.82 -4.22
CA VAL A 477 -1.80 -17.33 -4.90
C VAL A 477 -1.37 -16.22 -5.85
N TYR A 478 -1.47 -16.47 -7.17
CA TYR A 478 -1.02 -15.52 -8.18
C TYR A 478 -2.14 -15.23 -9.20
N PRO A 479 -3.10 -14.36 -8.85
CA PRO A 479 -4.28 -14.13 -9.68
C PRO A 479 -4.01 -13.30 -10.93
N ALA A 480 -3.03 -12.39 -10.91
CA ALA A 480 -2.75 -11.44 -11.99
C ALA A 480 -1.67 -11.91 -12.97
N ALA A 481 -1.46 -13.22 -13.14
CA ALA A 481 -0.47 -13.78 -14.05
C ALA A 481 -0.86 -13.66 -15.55
N ILE A 482 -1.35 -12.48 -15.97
CA ILE A 482 -1.90 -12.25 -17.32
C ILE A 482 -0.79 -12.13 -18.36
N ASN A 483 0.20 -11.28 -18.10
CA ASN A 483 1.31 -11.02 -19.00
C ASN A 483 2.58 -11.69 -18.47
N VAL A 484 2.95 -12.82 -19.04
CA VAL A 484 4.14 -13.60 -18.67
C VAL A 484 5.15 -13.56 -19.81
N THR A 485 6.00 -12.51 -19.79
CA THR A 485 7.13 -12.38 -20.71
C THR A 485 8.15 -13.51 -20.47
N PRO A 486 9.10 -13.76 -21.39
CA PRO A 486 10.16 -14.76 -21.19
C PRO A 486 10.91 -14.60 -19.85
N GLU A 487 11.24 -13.36 -19.47
CA GLU A 487 11.93 -13.07 -18.21
C GLU A 487 11.07 -13.37 -16.98
N LYS A 488 9.77 -13.05 -17.04
CA LYS A 488 8.81 -13.44 -15.98
C LYS A 488 8.63 -14.95 -15.92
N LYS A 489 8.59 -15.63 -17.05
CA LYS A 489 8.48 -17.08 -17.13
C LYS A 489 9.65 -17.73 -16.40
N GLU A 490 10.89 -17.33 -16.69
CA GLU A 490 12.08 -17.81 -15.99
C GLU A 490 12.00 -17.60 -14.48
N LEU A 491 11.57 -16.43 -14.04
CA LEU A 491 11.40 -16.09 -12.62
C LEU A 491 10.34 -16.98 -11.95
N ILE A 492 9.19 -17.19 -12.61
CA ILE A 492 8.09 -18.02 -12.13
C ILE A 492 8.55 -19.47 -12.01
N GLU A 493 9.18 -20.03 -13.05
CA GLU A 493 9.71 -21.39 -13.07
C GLU A 493 10.74 -21.59 -11.96
N LYS A 494 11.67 -20.68 -11.81
CA LYS A 494 12.74 -20.78 -10.81
C LYS A 494 12.26 -20.61 -9.38
N LYS A 495 11.29 -19.73 -9.13
CA LYS A 495 10.90 -19.32 -7.78
C LYS A 495 9.57 -19.88 -7.31
N ILE A 496 8.58 -19.97 -8.19
CA ILE A 496 7.20 -20.34 -7.83
C ILE A 496 6.93 -21.82 -8.10
N LEU A 497 7.30 -22.32 -9.28
CA LEU A 497 7.02 -23.69 -9.68
C LEU A 497 8.03 -24.66 -9.06
N GLY A 498 7.55 -25.74 -8.49
CA GLY A 498 8.38 -26.77 -7.85
C GLY A 498 8.33 -26.78 -6.32
N GLY A 499 9.19 -27.58 -5.70
CA GLY A 499 9.30 -27.69 -4.24
C GLY A 499 8.04 -28.20 -3.54
N GLY A 500 7.17 -28.93 -4.20
CA GLY A 500 5.91 -29.44 -3.64
C GLY A 500 4.83 -28.39 -3.45
N ARG A 501 5.04 -27.15 -3.95
CA ARG A 501 4.10 -26.03 -3.75
C ARG A 501 2.77 -26.23 -4.45
N THR A 502 1.74 -25.65 -3.88
CA THR A 502 0.45 -25.45 -4.54
C THR A 502 0.38 -24.01 -5.08
N VAL A 503 0.10 -23.86 -6.37
CA VAL A 503 -0.03 -22.55 -7.00
C VAL A 503 -1.47 -22.33 -7.46
N VAL A 504 -2.08 -21.27 -6.98
CA VAL A 504 -3.47 -20.91 -7.28
C VAL A 504 -3.48 -19.85 -8.38
N TRP A 505 -4.02 -20.21 -9.52
CA TRP A 505 -4.16 -19.35 -10.70
C TRP A 505 -5.61 -18.92 -10.91
N CYS A 506 -5.78 -17.76 -11.50
CA CYS A 506 -7.10 -17.24 -11.81
C CYS A 506 -7.18 -16.74 -13.27
N TYR A 507 -8.34 -16.91 -13.87
CA TYR A 507 -8.73 -16.40 -15.19
C TYR A 507 -7.86 -16.95 -16.32
N ALA A 508 -6.82 -16.26 -16.75
CA ALA A 508 -6.03 -16.61 -17.94
C ALA A 508 -4.52 -16.47 -17.72
N PRO A 509 -3.89 -17.29 -16.83
CA PRO A 509 -2.46 -17.20 -16.57
C PRO A 509 -1.64 -17.44 -17.84
N GLY A 510 -0.72 -16.53 -18.16
CA GLY A 510 0.17 -16.62 -19.29
C GLY A 510 -0.48 -16.41 -20.66
N ILE A 511 -1.72 -15.91 -20.73
CA ILE A 511 -2.40 -15.66 -22.03
C ILE A 511 -1.61 -14.71 -22.91
N SER A 512 -0.91 -13.74 -22.33
CA SER A 512 0.01 -12.83 -23.00
C SER A 512 1.46 -13.19 -22.69
N ASP A 513 2.32 -13.18 -23.73
CA ASP A 513 3.78 -13.26 -23.61
C ASP A 513 4.47 -11.90 -23.76
N GLY A 514 3.69 -10.82 -23.79
CA GLY A 514 4.13 -9.46 -24.04
C GLY A 514 4.15 -9.08 -25.51
N GLN A 515 3.94 -10.02 -26.43
CA GLN A 515 3.90 -9.77 -27.87
C GLN A 515 2.54 -10.13 -28.50
N SER A 516 1.89 -11.17 -27.99
CA SER A 516 0.65 -11.70 -28.53
C SER A 516 -0.22 -12.34 -27.47
N LEU A 517 -1.51 -12.51 -27.77
CA LEU A 517 -2.42 -13.35 -26.99
C LEU A 517 -2.52 -14.75 -27.60
N ASP A 518 -2.42 -15.76 -26.75
CA ASP A 518 -2.74 -17.13 -27.09
C ASP A 518 -3.35 -17.87 -25.89
N VAL A 519 -4.63 -18.18 -25.98
CA VAL A 519 -5.38 -18.86 -24.92
C VAL A 519 -4.85 -20.28 -24.61
N ARG A 520 -4.13 -20.89 -25.54
CA ARG A 520 -3.52 -22.22 -25.34
C ARG A 520 -2.43 -22.23 -24.29
N ARG A 521 -1.71 -21.09 -24.10
CA ARG A 521 -0.66 -20.94 -23.06
C ARG A 521 -1.20 -21.08 -21.64
N VAL A 522 -2.49 -20.83 -21.42
CA VAL A 522 -3.11 -21.01 -20.10
C VAL A 522 -2.88 -22.41 -19.56
N LYS A 523 -2.89 -23.43 -20.42
CA LYS A 523 -2.68 -24.83 -20.04
C LYS A 523 -1.29 -25.05 -19.43
N ASP A 524 -0.27 -24.30 -19.83
CA ASP A 524 1.11 -24.46 -19.34
C ASP A 524 1.21 -24.15 -17.83
N TYR A 525 0.34 -23.28 -17.31
CA TYR A 525 0.25 -22.90 -15.89
C TYR A 525 -0.91 -23.61 -15.18
N ALA A 526 -2.07 -23.63 -15.81
CA ALA A 526 -3.29 -24.20 -15.24
C ALA A 526 -3.29 -25.74 -15.19
N GLY A 527 -2.52 -26.38 -16.07
CA GLY A 527 -2.55 -27.84 -16.27
C GLY A 527 -3.79 -28.32 -17.06
N VAL A 528 -4.72 -27.42 -17.33
CA VAL A 528 -5.98 -27.67 -18.04
C VAL A 528 -6.28 -26.53 -19.01
N PRO A 529 -7.11 -26.75 -20.05
CA PRO A 529 -7.50 -25.69 -20.99
C PRO A 529 -8.24 -24.53 -20.29
N TYR A 530 -8.13 -23.33 -20.85
CA TYR A 530 -8.79 -22.08 -20.38
C TYR A 530 -10.28 -22.24 -20.07
N ALA A 531 -11.01 -22.96 -20.94
CA ALA A 531 -12.46 -23.12 -20.81
C ALA A 531 -12.91 -24.18 -19.79
N THR A 532 -11.96 -24.81 -19.05
CA THR A 532 -12.29 -25.83 -18.05
C THR A 532 -13.20 -25.26 -16.97
N PRO A 533 -14.37 -25.86 -16.72
CA PRO A 533 -15.31 -25.35 -15.74
C PRO A 533 -14.88 -25.72 -14.30
N GLY A 534 -15.39 -24.95 -13.33
CA GLY A 534 -15.16 -25.21 -11.91
C GLY A 534 -13.75 -24.89 -11.44
N VAL A 535 -13.35 -25.52 -10.34
CA VAL A 535 -11.99 -25.48 -9.80
C VAL A 535 -11.30 -26.80 -10.13
N SER A 536 -10.25 -26.76 -10.93
CA SER A 536 -9.43 -27.92 -11.26
C SER A 536 -8.16 -27.95 -10.42
N THR A 537 -7.72 -29.15 -10.07
CA THR A 537 -6.45 -29.41 -9.37
C THR A 537 -5.65 -30.43 -10.18
N THR A 538 -4.46 -30.06 -10.60
CA THR A 538 -3.59 -30.86 -11.47
C THR A 538 -2.21 -30.97 -10.85
N LYS A 539 -1.70 -32.21 -10.75
CA LYS A 539 -0.27 -32.46 -10.45
C LYS A 539 0.52 -32.15 -11.71
N MET A 540 1.50 -31.27 -11.59
CA MET A 540 2.31 -30.83 -12.70
C MET A 540 3.67 -31.50 -12.72
N ASP A 541 4.26 -31.63 -13.91
CA ASP A 541 5.64 -32.02 -14.07
C ASP A 541 6.54 -31.07 -13.27
N GLY A 542 7.59 -31.55 -12.62
CA GLY A 542 8.41 -30.72 -11.72
C GLY A 542 7.93 -30.67 -10.27
N GLY A 543 6.90 -31.44 -9.90
CA GLY A 543 6.55 -31.76 -8.50
C GLY A 543 5.81 -30.64 -7.76
N TRP A 544 5.01 -29.82 -8.46
CA TRP A 544 4.10 -28.83 -7.88
C TRP A 544 2.64 -29.13 -8.24
N THR A 545 1.71 -28.46 -7.60
CA THR A 545 0.28 -28.62 -7.85
C THR A 545 -0.32 -27.32 -8.37
N SER A 546 -0.95 -27.37 -9.53
CA SER A 546 -1.77 -26.27 -10.06
C SER A 546 -3.19 -26.36 -9.53
N VAL A 547 -3.73 -25.25 -9.03
CA VAL A 547 -5.16 -25.09 -8.75
C VAL A 547 -5.66 -23.93 -9.61
N TYR A 548 -6.61 -24.21 -10.48
CA TYR A 548 -7.08 -23.24 -11.47
C TYR A 548 -8.59 -23.10 -11.47
N ALA A 549 -9.06 -21.87 -11.54
CA ALA A 549 -10.43 -21.53 -11.90
C ALA A 549 -10.47 -20.26 -12.77
N ARG A 550 -11.28 -20.31 -13.84
CA ARG A 550 -11.50 -19.15 -14.68
C ARG A 550 -12.29 -18.05 -13.95
N ASP A 551 -13.30 -18.43 -13.16
CA ASP A 551 -14.10 -17.50 -12.37
C ASP A 551 -13.51 -17.36 -10.95
N TYR A 552 -13.02 -16.18 -10.62
CA TYR A 552 -12.45 -15.88 -9.30
C TYR A 552 -13.44 -16.09 -8.15
N LYS A 553 -14.74 -15.99 -8.38
CA LYS A 553 -15.79 -16.16 -7.37
C LYS A 553 -15.86 -17.58 -6.81
N LEU A 554 -15.29 -18.55 -7.52
CA LEU A 554 -15.16 -19.92 -7.04
C LEU A 554 -14.13 -20.05 -5.90
N TYR A 555 -13.22 -19.11 -5.77
CA TYR A 555 -12.25 -19.05 -4.68
C TYR A 555 -12.83 -18.38 -3.43
N THR A 556 -13.93 -18.94 -2.90
CA THR A 556 -14.48 -18.48 -1.62
C THR A 556 -13.47 -18.65 -0.48
N PRO A 557 -13.62 -17.95 0.66
CA PRO A 557 -12.76 -18.17 1.83
C PRO A 557 -12.71 -19.65 2.28
N ALA A 558 -13.83 -20.36 2.21
CA ALA A 558 -13.90 -21.78 2.53
C ALA A 558 -13.08 -22.62 1.53
N LYS A 559 -13.20 -22.34 0.23
CA LYS A 559 -12.45 -23.06 -0.81
C LYS A 559 -10.94 -22.78 -0.72
N LEU A 560 -10.54 -21.53 -0.47
CA LEU A 560 -9.13 -21.21 -0.24
C LEU A 560 -8.60 -21.90 1.03
N ARG A 561 -9.37 -21.93 2.12
CA ARG A 561 -8.99 -22.67 3.32
C ARG A 561 -8.74 -24.17 3.03
N GLU A 562 -9.64 -24.80 2.27
CA GLU A 562 -9.49 -26.20 1.84
C GLU A 562 -8.18 -26.41 1.05
N ILE A 563 -7.92 -25.57 0.05
CA ILE A 563 -6.71 -25.61 -0.77
C ILE A 563 -5.44 -25.45 0.08
N ILE A 564 -5.43 -24.48 0.98
CA ILE A 564 -4.28 -24.21 1.84
C ILE A 564 -4.03 -25.38 2.80
N ALA A 565 -5.06 -25.90 3.45
CA ALA A 565 -4.93 -27.06 4.34
C ALA A 565 -4.43 -28.31 3.59
N ALA A 566 -4.93 -28.56 2.38
CA ALA A 566 -4.51 -29.70 1.55
C ALA A 566 -3.05 -29.59 1.06
N SER A 567 -2.45 -28.39 1.06
CA SER A 567 -1.04 -28.20 0.69
C SER A 567 -0.04 -28.61 1.79
N GLY A 568 -0.52 -28.93 2.99
CA GLY A 568 0.30 -29.20 4.16
C GLY A 568 0.81 -27.94 4.87
N ALA A 569 0.25 -26.76 4.60
CA ALA A 569 0.50 -25.56 5.36
C ALA A 569 -0.06 -25.70 6.79
N HIS A 570 0.62 -25.09 7.77
CA HIS A 570 0.23 -25.16 9.18
C HIS A 570 -1.16 -24.54 9.43
N VAL A 571 -2.06 -25.30 10.05
CA VAL A 571 -3.44 -24.87 10.35
C VAL A 571 -3.44 -24.09 11.66
N TRP A 572 -3.50 -22.76 11.58
CA TRP A 572 -3.42 -21.88 12.76
C TRP A 572 -4.70 -21.82 13.60
N ALA A 573 -5.87 -21.89 12.99
CA ALA A 573 -7.14 -21.77 13.69
C ALA A 573 -8.09 -22.91 13.34
N SER A 574 -8.83 -23.43 14.32
CA SER A 574 -9.78 -24.54 14.15
C SER A 574 -10.95 -24.23 13.23
N LYS A 575 -11.27 -22.92 13.02
CA LYS A 575 -12.35 -22.47 12.14
C LYS A 575 -11.93 -21.22 11.34
N PRO A 576 -12.69 -20.86 10.27
CA PRO A 576 -12.47 -19.63 9.52
C PRO A 576 -12.52 -18.39 10.44
N CYS A 577 -11.49 -17.58 10.40
CA CYS A 577 -11.34 -16.33 11.14
C CYS A 577 -10.18 -15.53 10.54
N VAL A 578 -9.89 -14.35 11.07
CA VAL A 578 -8.69 -13.58 10.69
C VAL A 578 -7.55 -13.93 11.62
N VAL A 579 -6.39 -14.26 11.05
CA VAL A 579 -5.16 -14.51 11.82
C VAL A 579 -4.05 -13.63 11.29
N PHE A 580 -3.42 -12.87 12.19
CA PHE A 580 -2.13 -12.21 11.94
C PHE A 580 -1.09 -12.87 12.83
N ALA A 581 0.05 -13.24 12.27
CA ALA A 581 1.08 -13.92 13.03
C ALA A 581 2.49 -13.56 12.55
N ASN A 582 3.42 -13.57 13.49
CA ASN A 582 4.85 -13.60 13.27
C ASN A 582 5.51 -14.53 14.31
N GLU A 583 6.84 -14.52 14.45
CA GLU A 583 7.55 -15.42 15.35
C GLU A 583 7.20 -15.27 16.85
N ARG A 584 6.76 -14.08 17.28
CA ARG A 584 6.49 -13.75 18.68
C ARG A 584 5.07 -13.30 18.99
N PHE A 585 4.23 -13.19 17.96
CA PHE A 585 2.94 -12.54 18.12
C PHE A 585 1.89 -13.24 17.26
N VAL A 586 0.74 -13.53 17.86
CA VAL A 586 -0.44 -13.99 17.12
C VAL A 586 -1.66 -13.17 17.54
N ALA A 587 -2.46 -12.80 16.57
CA ALA A 587 -3.74 -12.14 16.78
C ALA A 587 -4.84 -12.88 16.02
N VAL A 588 -5.98 -13.01 16.66
CA VAL A 588 -7.17 -13.64 16.08
C VAL A 588 -8.34 -12.69 16.18
N HIS A 589 -9.00 -12.43 15.04
CA HIS A 589 -10.24 -11.66 14.98
C HIS A 589 -11.39 -12.53 14.45
N THR A 590 -12.53 -12.46 15.12
CA THR A 590 -13.76 -13.14 14.69
C THR A 590 -14.97 -12.22 14.82
N LYS A 591 -15.93 -12.38 13.90
CA LYS A 591 -17.23 -11.72 13.99
C LYS A 591 -18.18 -12.47 14.91
N ASP A 592 -18.17 -13.80 14.83
CA ASP A 592 -19.24 -14.65 15.39
C ASP A 592 -18.89 -15.18 16.79
N GLY A 593 -17.69 -14.89 17.28
CA GLY A 593 -17.26 -15.33 18.62
C GLY A 593 -17.15 -16.86 18.76
N GLY A 594 -17.32 -17.33 20.01
CA GLY A 594 -17.28 -18.74 20.38
C GLY A 594 -15.86 -19.28 20.56
N GLU A 595 -15.76 -20.58 20.78
CA GLU A 595 -14.49 -21.24 21.04
C GLU A 595 -13.64 -21.39 19.76
N ILE A 596 -12.37 -21.01 19.84
CA ILE A 596 -11.36 -21.19 18.78
C ILE A 596 -10.11 -21.81 19.41
N LYS A 597 -9.71 -22.98 18.88
CA LYS A 597 -8.38 -23.53 19.13
C LYS A 597 -7.39 -22.90 18.16
N VAL A 598 -6.33 -22.29 18.72
CA VAL A 598 -5.18 -21.76 17.98
C VAL A 598 -4.06 -22.78 18.09
N SER A 599 -3.53 -23.23 16.94
CA SER A 599 -2.37 -24.12 16.87
C SER A 599 -1.17 -23.36 16.37
N LEU A 600 -0.02 -23.56 16.99
CA LEU A 600 1.21 -22.85 16.72
C LEU A 600 2.20 -23.76 16.00
N PRO A 601 3.11 -23.24 15.17
CA PRO A 601 4.03 -24.07 14.39
C PRO A 601 5.09 -24.79 15.22
N ARG A 602 5.25 -24.38 16.49
CA ARG A 602 6.15 -24.98 17.46
C ARG A 602 5.63 -24.77 18.88
N ARG A 603 6.28 -25.41 19.86
CA ARG A 603 6.00 -25.25 21.27
C ARG A 603 6.65 -23.98 21.81
N TYR A 604 5.91 -23.22 22.65
CA TYR A 604 6.36 -22.02 23.33
C TYR A 604 6.30 -22.20 24.85
N ALA A 605 7.23 -21.58 25.57
CA ALA A 605 7.27 -21.64 27.03
C ALA A 605 6.03 -21.08 27.67
N ARG A 606 5.57 -19.94 27.15
CA ARG A 606 4.42 -19.22 27.69
C ARG A 606 3.65 -18.53 26.56
N ILE A 607 2.34 -18.59 26.65
CA ILE A 607 1.42 -17.89 25.77
C ILE A 607 0.55 -16.98 26.64
N THR A 608 0.64 -15.66 26.40
CA THR A 608 -0.02 -14.64 27.23
C THR A 608 -1.01 -13.84 26.40
N ASP A 609 -2.27 -13.73 26.85
CA ASP A 609 -3.22 -12.77 26.30
C ASP A 609 -2.82 -11.37 26.74
N LEU A 610 -2.40 -10.54 25.79
CA LEU A 610 -1.84 -9.20 26.04
C LEU A 610 -2.88 -8.16 26.46
N LEU A 611 -4.15 -8.40 26.18
CA LEU A 611 -5.24 -7.49 26.57
C LEU A 611 -5.77 -7.80 27.95
N ALA A 612 -5.78 -9.07 28.33
CA ALA A 612 -6.21 -9.53 29.66
C ALA A 612 -5.05 -9.65 30.65
N ASP A 613 -3.78 -9.46 30.20
CA ASP A 613 -2.56 -9.70 30.98
C ASP A 613 -2.58 -11.09 31.66
N LYS A 614 -3.04 -12.13 30.94
CA LYS A 614 -3.27 -13.47 31.50
C LYS A 614 -2.53 -14.53 30.70
N VAL A 615 -1.80 -15.40 31.38
CA VAL A 615 -1.24 -16.62 30.77
C VAL A 615 -2.39 -17.56 30.41
N VAL A 616 -2.44 -17.97 29.15
CA VAL A 616 -3.48 -18.86 28.59
C VAL A 616 -2.98 -20.29 28.40
N ALA A 617 -1.66 -20.46 28.22
CA ALA A 617 -1.02 -21.77 28.19
C ALA A 617 0.48 -21.65 28.52
N GLU A 618 1.05 -22.73 29.03
CA GLU A 618 2.49 -22.88 29.28
C GLU A 618 2.99 -24.18 28.63
N ASN A 619 4.24 -24.13 28.13
CA ASN A 619 4.90 -25.23 27.44
C ASN A 619 3.98 -25.90 26.39
N ALA A 620 3.36 -25.11 25.54
CA ALA A 620 2.30 -25.56 24.64
C ALA A 620 2.55 -25.14 23.18
N ASP A 621 2.04 -25.96 22.26
CA ASP A 621 1.96 -25.69 20.82
C ASP A 621 0.53 -25.36 20.37
N SER A 622 -0.40 -25.29 21.30
CA SER A 622 -1.78 -24.88 21.01
C SER A 622 -2.47 -24.43 22.30
N PHE A 623 -3.52 -23.62 22.14
CA PHE A 623 -4.40 -23.17 23.22
C PHE A 623 -5.81 -22.94 22.67
N THR A 624 -6.78 -22.93 23.59
CA THR A 624 -8.18 -22.66 23.24
C THR A 624 -8.67 -21.44 24.00
N CYS A 625 -9.32 -20.54 23.28
CA CYS A 625 -9.93 -19.33 23.86
C CYS A 625 -11.38 -19.18 23.40
N THR A 626 -12.22 -18.66 24.31
CA THR A 626 -13.58 -18.23 24.00
C THR A 626 -13.55 -16.74 23.64
N PHE A 627 -14.09 -16.41 22.48
CA PHE A 627 -14.20 -15.06 21.92
C PHE A 627 -15.63 -14.54 22.07
N SER A 628 -15.76 -13.25 22.36
CA SER A 628 -17.05 -12.54 22.25
C SER A 628 -17.43 -12.34 20.77
N SER A 629 -18.60 -11.79 20.50
CA SER A 629 -19.07 -11.49 19.15
C SER A 629 -19.39 -9.99 19.03
N PRO A 630 -18.58 -9.21 18.23
CA PRO A 630 -17.28 -9.54 17.67
C PRO A 630 -16.13 -9.45 18.69
N ASP A 631 -14.97 -10.02 18.37
CA ASP A 631 -13.79 -9.91 19.25
C ASP A 631 -12.47 -9.95 18.46
N THR A 632 -11.43 -9.36 19.05
CA THR A 632 -10.03 -9.48 18.60
C THR A 632 -9.14 -9.66 19.82
N ARG A 633 -8.36 -10.74 19.85
CA ARG A 633 -7.42 -11.04 20.94
C ARG A 633 -5.99 -11.13 20.42
N LEU A 634 -5.06 -10.73 21.26
CA LEU A 634 -3.63 -10.59 20.95
C LEU A 634 -2.83 -11.46 21.93
N PHE A 635 -1.92 -12.28 21.41
CA PHE A 635 -1.14 -13.19 22.24
C PHE A 635 0.36 -13.02 21.99
N ASP A 636 1.12 -12.91 23.08
CA ASP A 636 2.57 -13.03 23.09
C ASP A 636 2.97 -14.51 23.10
N LEU A 637 3.99 -14.85 22.33
CA LEU A 637 4.56 -16.18 22.21
C LEU A 637 6.00 -16.13 22.77
N SER A 638 6.16 -16.35 24.07
CA SER A 638 7.49 -16.33 24.71
C SER A 638 8.21 -17.66 24.51
N GLU A 639 9.49 -17.60 24.18
CA GLU A 639 10.39 -18.75 24.09
C GLU A 639 10.89 -19.16 25.49
N ASN A 640 11.47 -20.35 25.60
CA ASN A 640 12.30 -20.68 26.76
C ASN A 640 13.57 -19.85 26.67
N ASP A 641 13.96 -19.20 27.77
CA ASP A 641 15.22 -18.50 27.89
C ASP A 641 16.40 -19.44 27.70
#